data_9f7142047534aa5eebeda104ec95e1b8
#
_entry.id   9f7142047534aa5eebeda104ec95e1b8
#
_cell.length_a   1.000
_cell.length_b   1.000
_cell.length_c   1.000
_cell.angle_alpha   90.00
_cell.angle_beta   90.00
_cell.angle_gamma   90.00
#
_symmetry.space_group_name_H-M   'P 1'
#
loop_
_entity.id
_entity.type
_entity.pdbx_description
1 polymer ?
#
loop_
_entity_poly.entity_id
_entity_poly.type
_entity_poly.pdbx_seq_one_letter_code
_entity_poly.pdbx_strand_id
1 'polypeptide(L)'
;MIKLHFMRIFKKILLGILLLLVIGAISGFIYINSLKPQYSGNLELQNLQSEVSTYFDDYGIPHIYAENQEDAYTVLGYVHAQDRLWQMELLRRIAPGRLSEILGKDLLVTDKFFAALGIEEATEKAINNLDKNGDAYKFAMAYIDGVNQFIDEGTTPIEFTLIGIEKEAYELKDMYNIFGYMAFSFAMAQKTDPMLTAIQEKLGAEYLKDLDVTPNTKGTLIQSNSKNINALNELSNQITQVTKKLPMPAFIGSNSWVVNAKKTSTGNVLFANDPHIGYAQPSVWYEAHIVAPNYEMYGYHIAGITFPLLGHNRDYAYGLTMFENDDIDFYQEINNPSNKDEYKTPTGYAAYKKSKKIIKVKDEDDVVLEIKSSRHGPIMNDVQDEISHDRPIALSWVYTQHKIEILQAGYKLSHSKTMEDVKQAASMIHAPGLNVMYGDAKGNVAWWASGQLYTHKEHVNPKFVLDGASGEDDPIEYLDFSDNPMAENPDWNYVYSANNQPDSIAGMLYPGYYLPEDRAKRIIELLEPKNNWSKESFSKMIVDNTSSVATSNVKVLTKVVNYNKLSKNQQRAMDILQLWEGDNAVDGIAPTIYHRVIYRYLENTFRDELGDTLYNQLLSTHLIKRSIALQIGNNNSMWWDDIETANVKETKADIINASFIEAISSLESQFGEDITNWKWGTVHTLEHGHALGAVKTLKPYFNVGPFETGGTEEVIDNKAFDFNDTGLYEIKAGPSTRRIVDFSDVENSISILPTGQSGNPFSEHYDDQAVMYSKGEFRKMKMNKEEIIETSRLLKVVPKN
;
A
#
# COMPACT_ATOMS: atom_id res chain seq x y z
N MET A 1 -37.86 -62.80 13.61
CA MET A 1 -38.73 -61.69 13.16
C MET A 1 -38.25 -60.32 13.65
N ILE A 2 -37.90 -60.13 14.89
CA ILE A 2 -37.50 -58.83 15.44
C ILE A 2 -36.26 -58.24 14.77
N LYS A 3 -35.20 -58.96 14.50
CA LYS A 3 -33.98 -58.52 13.79
C LYS A 3 -34.25 -58.03 12.36
N LEU A 4 -35.16 -58.66 11.62
CA LEU A 4 -35.52 -58.24 10.26
C LEU A 4 -36.32 -56.92 10.27
N HIS A 5 -37.17 -56.74 11.27
CA HIS A 5 -37.97 -55.52 11.42
C HIS A 5 -37.07 -54.30 11.77
N PHE A 6 -36.12 -54.48 12.67
CA PHE A 6 -35.13 -53.46 13.06
C PHE A 6 -34.24 -53.06 11.88
N MET A 7 -33.82 -54.03 11.07
CA MET A 7 -33.01 -53.78 9.86
C MET A 7 -33.79 -53.01 8.77
N ARG A 8 -35.08 -53.24 8.67
CA ARG A 8 -35.94 -52.48 7.73
C ARG A 8 -36.16 -51.03 8.21
N ILE A 9 -36.34 -50.79 9.50
CA ILE A 9 -36.44 -49.44 10.08
C ILE A 9 -35.12 -48.71 9.93
N PHE A 10 -33.99 -49.35 10.25
CA PHE A 10 -32.66 -48.78 10.09
C PHE A 10 -32.39 -48.34 8.63
N LYS A 11 -32.74 -49.20 7.64
CA LYS A 11 -32.59 -48.87 6.22
C LYS A 11 -33.48 -47.71 5.81
N LYS A 12 -34.69 -47.57 6.36
CA LYS A 12 -35.58 -46.40 6.08
C LYS A 12 -35.04 -45.12 6.70
N ILE A 13 -34.47 -45.16 7.92
CA ILE A 13 -33.82 -44.03 8.58
C ILE A 13 -32.58 -43.63 7.78
N LEU A 14 -31.74 -44.58 7.38
CA LEU A 14 -30.54 -44.31 6.57
C LEU A 14 -30.92 -43.70 5.21
N LEU A 15 -31.97 -44.21 4.57
CA LEU A 15 -32.48 -43.65 3.31
C LEU A 15 -33.04 -42.22 3.52
N GLY A 16 -33.72 -41.98 4.63
CA GLY A 16 -34.21 -40.66 5.02
C GLY A 16 -33.07 -39.65 5.24
N ILE A 17 -32.01 -40.05 5.96
CA ILE A 17 -30.80 -39.24 6.16
C ILE A 17 -30.11 -38.95 4.83
N LEU A 18 -29.96 -39.98 3.96
CA LEU A 18 -29.36 -39.82 2.63
C LEU A 18 -30.17 -38.82 1.78
N LEU A 19 -31.52 -38.92 1.82
CA LEU A 19 -32.39 -38.01 1.09
C LEU A 19 -32.24 -36.56 1.61
N LEU A 20 -32.16 -36.34 2.94
CA LEU A 20 -31.91 -35.05 3.53
C LEU A 20 -30.54 -34.49 3.16
N LEU A 21 -29.51 -35.34 3.10
CA LEU A 21 -28.18 -34.91 2.63
C LEU A 21 -28.19 -34.53 1.16
N VAL A 22 -28.90 -35.27 0.32
CA VAL A 22 -29.05 -34.94 -1.13
C VAL A 22 -29.83 -33.64 -1.31
N ILE A 23 -30.94 -33.46 -0.57
CA ILE A 23 -31.69 -32.19 -0.61
C ILE A 23 -30.82 -31.03 -0.12
N GLY A 24 -30.09 -31.22 0.98
CA GLY A 24 -29.14 -30.23 1.50
C GLY A 24 -28.05 -29.87 0.49
N ALA A 25 -27.49 -30.87 -0.19
CA ALA A 25 -26.47 -30.67 -1.24
C ALA A 25 -27.03 -29.89 -2.46
N ILE A 26 -28.24 -30.24 -2.91
CA ILE A 26 -28.91 -29.54 -4.02
C ILE A 26 -29.24 -28.10 -3.63
N SER A 27 -29.82 -27.90 -2.43
CA SER A 27 -30.12 -26.55 -1.93
C SER A 27 -28.85 -25.71 -1.77
N GLY A 28 -27.76 -26.30 -1.25
CA GLY A 28 -26.45 -25.63 -1.15
C GLY A 28 -25.89 -25.27 -2.52
N PHE A 29 -25.98 -26.17 -3.50
CA PHE A 29 -25.54 -25.89 -4.87
C PHE A 29 -26.33 -24.75 -5.52
N ILE A 30 -27.67 -24.75 -5.36
CA ILE A 30 -28.52 -23.66 -5.86
C ILE A 30 -28.16 -22.34 -5.18
N TYR A 31 -27.98 -22.35 -3.86
CA TYR A 31 -27.60 -21.16 -3.09
C TYR A 31 -26.24 -20.61 -3.54
N ILE A 32 -25.20 -21.46 -3.63
CA ILE A 32 -23.86 -21.04 -4.10
C ILE A 32 -23.96 -20.45 -5.52
N ASN A 33 -24.73 -21.10 -6.40
CA ASN A 33 -24.89 -20.61 -7.76
C ASN A 33 -25.61 -19.23 -7.81
N SER A 34 -26.52 -18.98 -6.87
CA SER A 34 -27.19 -17.68 -6.79
C SER A 34 -26.31 -16.54 -6.28
N LEU A 35 -25.18 -16.88 -5.63
CA LEU A 35 -24.20 -15.88 -5.14
C LEU A 35 -23.20 -15.44 -6.22
N LYS A 36 -23.15 -16.12 -7.37
CA LYS A 36 -22.19 -15.79 -8.44
C LYS A 36 -22.55 -14.46 -9.10
N PRO A 37 -21.54 -13.66 -9.50
CA PRO A 37 -21.75 -12.47 -10.31
C PRO A 37 -22.39 -12.80 -11.66
N GLN A 38 -23.16 -11.89 -12.18
CA GLN A 38 -23.82 -12.01 -13.50
C GLN A 38 -22.94 -11.36 -14.58
N TYR A 39 -22.34 -12.16 -15.44
CA TYR A 39 -21.47 -11.68 -16.53
C TYR A 39 -22.13 -11.79 -17.92
N SER A 40 -23.38 -12.18 -18.00
CA SER A 40 -24.11 -12.29 -19.26
C SER A 40 -25.63 -12.25 -19.09
N GLY A 41 -26.36 -12.05 -20.19
CA GLY A 41 -27.83 -12.00 -20.19
C GLY A 41 -28.36 -10.57 -20.14
N ASN A 42 -29.51 -10.37 -19.48
CA ASN A 42 -30.15 -9.06 -19.37
C ASN A 42 -30.18 -8.62 -17.90
N LEU A 43 -30.01 -7.32 -17.70
CA LEU A 43 -30.10 -6.63 -16.42
C LEU A 43 -30.94 -5.36 -16.61
N GLU A 44 -31.86 -5.09 -15.70
CA GLU A 44 -32.66 -3.86 -15.69
C GLU A 44 -32.15 -2.95 -14.57
N LEU A 45 -31.78 -1.71 -14.91
CA LEU A 45 -31.38 -0.69 -13.92
C LEU A 45 -32.26 0.55 -14.04
N GLN A 46 -32.56 1.15 -12.89
CA GLN A 46 -33.23 2.44 -12.81
C GLN A 46 -32.33 3.57 -13.30
N ASN A 47 -32.90 4.71 -13.65
CA ASN A 47 -32.17 5.95 -14.00
C ASN A 47 -31.26 5.87 -15.24
N LEU A 48 -31.24 4.80 -15.99
CA LEU A 48 -30.58 4.76 -17.28
C LEU A 48 -31.39 5.52 -18.34
N GLN A 49 -30.71 6.26 -19.20
CA GLN A 49 -31.30 6.96 -20.32
C GLN A 49 -31.39 6.07 -21.56
N SER A 50 -30.43 5.19 -21.75
CA SER A 50 -30.29 4.29 -22.89
C SER A 50 -29.81 2.91 -22.49
N GLU A 51 -29.91 1.96 -23.40
CA GLU A 51 -29.32 0.63 -23.26
C GLU A 51 -27.79 0.72 -23.23
N VAL A 52 -27.15 -0.04 -22.33
CA VAL A 52 -25.69 -0.16 -22.23
C VAL A 52 -25.27 -1.60 -22.51
N SER A 53 -24.32 -1.78 -23.42
CA SER A 53 -23.73 -3.08 -23.73
C SER A 53 -22.45 -3.27 -22.93
N THR A 54 -22.46 -4.20 -21.98
CA THR A 54 -21.29 -4.53 -21.14
C THR A 54 -20.77 -5.90 -21.53
N TYR A 55 -19.56 -5.95 -22.09
CA TYR A 55 -18.90 -7.19 -22.47
C TYR A 55 -17.85 -7.56 -21.43
N PHE A 56 -17.96 -8.76 -20.85
CA PHE A 56 -16.98 -9.30 -19.91
C PHE A 56 -16.01 -10.22 -20.66
N ASP A 57 -14.72 -9.89 -20.65
CA ASP A 57 -13.69 -10.68 -21.32
C ASP A 57 -13.34 -11.97 -20.58
N ASP A 58 -12.32 -12.69 -21.05
CA ASP A 58 -11.89 -14.00 -20.49
C ASP A 58 -11.41 -13.91 -19.02
N TYR A 59 -11.14 -12.71 -18.52
CA TYR A 59 -10.70 -12.42 -17.15
C TYR A 59 -11.72 -11.63 -16.33
N GLY A 60 -12.95 -11.52 -16.84
CA GLY A 60 -14.04 -10.80 -16.17
C GLY A 60 -13.90 -9.28 -16.17
N ILE A 61 -13.07 -8.73 -17.04
CA ILE A 61 -12.95 -7.27 -17.19
C ILE A 61 -14.16 -6.75 -17.96
N PRO A 62 -14.94 -5.79 -17.40
CA PRO A 62 -16.05 -5.18 -18.10
C PRO A 62 -15.61 -4.15 -19.15
N HIS A 63 -16.06 -4.32 -20.37
CA HIS A 63 -15.97 -3.34 -21.46
C HIS A 63 -17.36 -2.72 -21.65
N ILE A 64 -17.54 -1.50 -21.15
CA ILE A 64 -18.84 -0.80 -21.06
C ILE A 64 -19.00 0.15 -22.24
N TYR A 65 -19.94 -0.13 -23.13
CA TYR A 65 -20.28 0.72 -24.29
C TYR A 65 -21.64 1.38 -24.04
N ALA A 66 -21.64 2.71 -23.87
CA ALA A 66 -22.81 3.49 -23.56
C ALA A 66 -22.99 4.69 -24.51
N GLU A 67 -24.21 5.20 -24.64
CA GLU A 67 -24.54 6.39 -25.44
C GLU A 67 -24.25 7.71 -24.72
N ASN A 68 -24.02 7.65 -23.40
CA ASN A 68 -23.61 8.77 -22.55
C ASN A 68 -22.77 8.28 -21.36
N GLN A 69 -22.02 9.18 -20.73
CA GLN A 69 -21.12 8.81 -19.64
C GLN A 69 -21.87 8.53 -18.32
N GLU A 70 -23.01 9.19 -18.06
CA GLU A 70 -23.79 8.95 -16.83
C GLU A 70 -24.23 7.48 -16.78
N ASP A 71 -24.83 6.96 -17.87
CA ASP A 71 -25.22 5.55 -17.97
C ASP A 71 -24.02 4.61 -17.81
N ALA A 72 -22.86 4.97 -18.41
CA ALA A 72 -21.64 4.18 -18.28
C ALA A 72 -21.16 4.07 -16.83
N TYR A 73 -21.17 5.18 -16.08
CA TYR A 73 -20.78 5.18 -14.67
C TYR A 73 -21.81 4.51 -13.75
N THR A 74 -23.12 4.59 -14.06
CA THR A 74 -24.15 3.82 -13.35
C THR A 74 -23.89 2.32 -13.50
N VAL A 75 -23.66 1.85 -14.73
CA VAL A 75 -23.35 0.44 -14.97
C VAL A 75 -22.03 0.03 -14.33
N LEU A 76 -20.98 0.87 -14.41
CA LEU A 76 -19.72 0.62 -13.70
C LEU A 76 -19.96 0.44 -12.20
N GLY A 77 -20.73 1.31 -11.57
CA GLY A 77 -21.06 1.22 -10.14
C GLY A 77 -21.71 -0.10 -9.78
N TYR A 78 -22.69 -0.54 -10.58
CA TYR A 78 -23.37 -1.82 -10.36
C TYR A 78 -22.44 -3.02 -10.48
N VAL A 79 -21.68 -3.15 -11.59
CA VAL A 79 -20.81 -4.31 -11.82
C VAL A 79 -19.61 -4.31 -10.88
N HIS A 80 -19.11 -3.14 -10.49
CA HIS A 80 -18.07 -3.02 -9.48
C HIS A 80 -18.54 -3.50 -8.11
N ALA A 81 -19.74 -3.09 -7.68
CA ALA A 81 -20.34 -3.57 -6.43
C ALA A 81 -20.63 -5.08 -6.48
N GLN A 82 -21.11 -5.59 -7.61
CA GLN A 82 -21.35 -7.01 -7.82
C GLN A 82 -20.10 -7.87 -7.52
N ASP A 83 -18.93 -7.38 -7.91
CA ASP A 83 -17.66 -8.08 -7.71
C ASP A 83 -16.95 -7.74 -6.41
N ARG A 84 -17.16 -6.54 -5.85
CA ARG A 84 -16.30 -5.96 -4.80
C ARG A 84 -17.02 -5.36 -3.61
N LEU A 85 -18.34 -5.60 -3.42
CA LEU A 85 -19.10 -4.94 -2.35
C LEU A 85 -18.50 -5.17 -0.95
N TRP A 86 -18.01 -6.38 -0.67
CA TRP A 86 -17.35 -6.65 0.61
C TRP A 86 -16.10 -5.76 0.82
N GLN A 87 -15.28 -5.60 -0.22
CA GLN A 87 -14.11 -4.72 -0.17
C GLN A 87 -14.50 -3.26 0.02
N MET A 88 -15.56 -2.79 -0.66
CA MET A 88 -16.12 -1.45 -0.46
C MET A 88 -16.59 -1.26 0.99
N GLU A 89 -17.23 -2.27 1.58
CA GLU A 89 -17.72 -2.25 2.95
C GLU A 89 -16.60 -2.11 3.98
N LEU A 90 -15.49 -2.83 3.79
CA LEU A 90 -14.33 -2.70 4.67
C LEU A 90 -13.67 -1.33 4.54
N LEU A 91 -13.40 -0.89 3.31
CA LEU A 91 -12.68 0.37 3.04
C LEU A 91 -13.41 1.59 3.59
N ARG A 92 -14.74 1.70 3.38
CA ARG A 92 -15.52 2.86 3.85
C ARG A 92 -15.59 2.97 5.37
N ARG A 93 -15.36 1.86 6.11
CA ARG A 93 -15.44 1.82 7.58
C ARG A 93 -14.14 2.19 8.28
N ILE A 94 -13.00 2.18 7.59
CA ILE A 94 -11.70 2.43 8.24
C ILE A 94 -11.61 3.86 8.75
N ALA A 95 -11.73 4.84 7.88
CA ALA A 95 -11.51 6.24 8.21
C ALA A 95 -12.47 6.81 9.28
N PRO A 96 -13.78 6.49 9.28
CA PRO A 96 -14.68 6.93 10.34
C PRO A 96 -14.57 6.11 11.65
N GLY A 97 -13.72 5.06 11.70
CA GLY A 97 -13.56 4.20 12.89
C GLY A 97 -14.77 3.30 13.14
N ARG A 98 -15.21 2.54 12.14
CA ARG A 98 -16.42 1.69 12.17
C ARG A 98 -16.14 0.19 11.94
N LEU A 99 -14.89 -0.25 12.02
CA LEU A 99 -14.54 -1.67 11.84
C LEU A 99 -15.01 -2.54 13.00
N SER A 100 -14.90 -2.07 14.25
CA SER A 100 -15.35 -2.80 15.42
C SER A 100 -16.86 -3.02 15.46
N GLU A 101 -17.64 -2.19 14.79
CA GLU A 101 -19.09 -2.36 14.62
C GLU A 101 -19.44 -3.70 13.94
N ILE A 102 -18.57 -4.21 13.08
CA ILE A 102 -18.82 -5.45 12.33
C ILE A 102 -17.85 -6.60 12.70
N LEU A 103 -16.60 -6.29 13.07
CA LEU A 103 -15.55 -7.28 13.33
C LEU A 103 -15.22 -7.44 14.83
N GLY A 104 -15.81 -6.63 15.69
CA GLY A 104 -15.71 -6.77 17.14
C GLY A 104 -14.55 -6.01 17.77
N LYS A 105 -14.40 -6.21 19.08
CA LYS A 105 -13.55 -5.44 20.01
C LYS A 105 -12.06 -5.38 19.65
N ASP A 106 -11.54 -6.39 18.96
CA ASP A 106 -10.12 -6.45 18.60
C ASP A 106 -9.69 -5.27 17.69
N LEU A 107 -10.65 -4.63 17.03
CA LEU A 107 -10.43 -3.46 16.18
C LEU A 107 -10.80 -2.12 16.84
N LEU A 108 -11.24 -2.12 18.10
CA LEU A 108 -11.64 -0.88 18.80
C LEU A 108 -10.49 0.15 18.87
N VAL A 109 -9.26 -0.31 19.10
CA VAL A 109 -8.08 0.59 19.12
C VAL A 109 -7.83 1.20 17.76
N THR A 110 -8.00 0.42 16.70
CA THR A 110 -7.90 0.87 15.31
C THR A 110 -8.96 1.93 15.01
N ASP A 111 -10.21 1.67 15.41
CA ASP A 111 -11.31 2.61 15.21
C ASP A 111 -11.12 3.91 15.99
N LYS A 112 -10.71 3.85 17.27
CA LYS A 112 -10.36 5.05 18.05
C LYS A 112 -9.29 5.89 17.35
N PHE A 113 -8.26 5.24 16.82
CA PHE A 113 -7.16 5.90 16.13
C PHE A 113 -7.65 6.64 14.88
N PHE A 114 -8.32 5.95 13.95
CA PHE A 114 -8.79 6.58 12.71
C PHE A 114 -9.86 7.64 12.97
N ALA A 115 -10.80 7.41 13.88
CA ALA A 115 -11.80 8.40 14.28
C ALA A 115 -11.18 9.69 14.84
N ALA A 116 -10.01 9.62 15.46
CA ALA A 116 -9.28 10.77 15.99
C ALA A 116 -8.55 11.59 14.92
N LEU A 117 -8.17 11.01 13.77
CA LEU A 117 -7.37 11.68 12.74
C LEU A 117 -8.05 12.90 12.09
N GLY A 118 -9.39 13.01 12.18
CA GLY A 118 -10.13 14.13 11.60
C GLY A 118 -10.45 13.95 10.10
N ILE A 119 -10.34 12.73 9.56
CA ILE A 119 -10.64 12.45 8.14
C ILE A 119 -12.12 12.72 7.84
N GLU A 120 -13.02 12.35 8.73
CA GLU A 120 -14.46 12.54 8.54
C GLU A 120 -14.84 14.01 8.47
N GLU A 121 -14.28 14.84 9.35
CA GLU A 121 -14.46 16.31 9.35
C GLU A 121 -13.89 16.96 8.09
N ALA A 122 -12.73 16.49 7.64
CA ALA A 122 -12.13 16.96 6.38
C ALA A 122 -12.97 16.54 5.16
N THR A 123 -13.53 15.34 5.17
CA THR A 123 -14.49 14.82 4.17
C THR A 123 -15.75 15.69 4.10
N GLU A 124 -16.35 16.00 5.24
CA GLU A 124 -17.54 16.87 5.28
C GLU A 124 -17.24 18.28 4.70
N LYS A 125 -16.10 18.85 5.08
CA LYS A 125 -15.65 20.13 4.55
C LYS A 125 -15.44 20.08 3.04
N ALA A 126 -14.83 19.03 2.52
CA ALA A 126 -14.57 18.84 1.09
C ALA A 126 -15.89 18.75 0.31
N ILE A 127 -16.84 17.92 0.76
CA ILE A 127 -18.16 17.73 0.11
C ILE A 127 -18.98 19.03 0.13
N ASN A 128 -18.93 19.82 1.22
CA ASN A 128 -19.63 21.08 1.32
C ASN A 128 -19.09 22.13 0.33
N ASN A 129 -17.83 22.06 -0.04
CA ASN A 129 -17.17 22.97 -0.99
C ASN A 129 -17.19 22.45 -2.45
N LEU A 130 -17.73 21.26 -2.70
CA LEU A 130 -17.74 20.63 -4.02
C LEU A 130 -18.72 21.33 -4.96
N ASP A 131 -18.30 21.53 -6.23
CA ASP A 131 -19.22 21.96 -7.30
C ASP A 131 -20.17 20.83 -7.68
N LYS A 132 -21.39 20.90 -7.16
CA LYS A 132 -22.46 19.93 -7.40
C LYS A 132 -23.07 19.99 -8.81
N ASN A 133 -22.72 21.00 -9.60
CA ASN A 133 -23.16 21.10 -11.00
C ASN A 133 -22.09 20.57 -11.97
N GLY A 134 -20.88 20.33 -11.51
CA GLY A 134 -19.77 19.82 -12.32
C GLY A 134 -19.92 18.35 -12.68
N ASP A 135 -19.29 17.94 -13.79
CA ASP A 135 -19.39 16.57 -14.31
C ASP A 135 -18.74 15.54 -13.35
N ALA A 136 -17.67 15.91 -12.64
CA ALA A 136 -17.08 15.05 -11.62
C ALA A 136 -18.08 14.60 -10.55
N TYR A 137 -18.92 15.54 -10.06
CA TYR A 137 -19.97 15.22 -9.10
C TYR A 137 -21.07 14.37 -9.73
N LYS A 138 -21.56 14.73 -10.94
CA LYS A 138 -22.63 13.99 -11.62
C LYS A 138 -22.26 12.55 -11.88
N PHE A 139 -21.04 12.29 -12.38
CA PHE A 139 -20.59 10.94 -12.67
C PHE A 139 -20.31 10.15 -11.40
N ALA A 140 -19.80 10.81 -10.34
CA ALA A 140 -19.67 10.15 -9.04
C ALA A 140 -21.04 9.74 -8.48
N MET A 141 -22.07 10.58 -8.60
CA MET A 141 -23.42 10.23 -8.16
C MET A 141 -24.06 9.14 -9.03
N ALA A 142 -23.82 9.13 -10.35
CA ALA A 142 -24.25 8.05 -11.23
C ALA A 142 -23.61 6.70 -10.84
N TYR A 143 -22.30 6.70 -10.56
CA TYR A 143 -21.61 5.50 -10.04
C TYR A 143 -22.20 5.03 -8.71
N ILE A 144 -22.43 5.95 -7.75
CA ILE A 144 -23.04 5.63 -6.45
C ILE A 144 -24.45 5.08 -6.61
N ASP A 145 -25.23 5.62 -7.53
CA ASP A 145 -26.57 5.09 -7.87
C ASP A 145 -26.48 3.62 -8.33
N GLY A 146 -25.55 3.31 -9.22
CA GLY A 146 -25.29 1.93 -9.64
C GLY A 146 -24.89 1.00 -8.50
N VAL A 147 -23.98 1.45 -7.62
CA VAL A 147 -23.59 0.70 -6.41
C VAL A 147 -24.80 0.42 -5.53
N ASN A 148 -25.66 1.43 -5.29
CA ASN A 148 -26.82 1.29 -4.45
C ASN A 148 -27.90 0.39 -5.07
N GLN A 149 -28.08 0.40 -6.38
CA GLN A 149 -28.97 -0.54 -7.03
C GLN A 149 -28.50 -2.00 -6.84
N PHE A 150 -27.19 -2.27 -6.85
CA PHE A 150 -26.70 -3.60 -6.47
C PHE A 150 -26.89 -3.89 -4.97
N ILE A 151 -26.72 -2.91 -4.10
CA ILE A 151 -26.98 -3.06 -2.67
C ILE A 151 -28.44 -3.45 -2.43
N ASP A 152 -29.38 -2.81 -3.11
CA ASP A 152 -30.82 -3.03 -2.93
C ASP A 152 -31.31 -4.33 -3.57
N GLU A 153 -30.95 -4.60 -4.82
CA GLU A 153 -31.52 -5.67 -5.63
C GLU A 153 -30.57 -6.85 -5.88
N GLY A 154 -29.24 -6.64 -5.76
CA GLY A 154 -28.22 -7.65 -6.01
C GLY A 154 -28.08 -8.67 -4.87
N THR A 155 -27.38 -9.75 -5.18
CA THR A 155 -27.09 -10.80 -4.20
C THR A 155 -26.21 -10.29 -3.06
N THR A 156 -26.50 -10.76 -1.84
CA THR A 156 -25.67 -10.43 -0.68
C THR A 156 -24.39 -11.27 -0.70
N PRO A 157 -23.20 -10.66 -0.69
CA PRO A 157 -21.94 -11.41 -0.61
C PRO A 157 -21.91 -12.34 0.60
N ILE A 158 -21.24 -13.49 0.45
CA ILE A 158 -21.21 -14.52 1.51
C ILE A 158 -20.59 -13.99 2.82
N GLU A 159 -19.66 -13.05 2.74
CA GLU A 159 -18.98 -12.42 3.86
C GLU A 159 -20.00 -11.73 4.79
N PHE A 160 -20.96 -11.00 4.23
CA PHE A 160 -22.04 -10.35 5.00
C PHE A 160 -22.85 -11.38 5.77
N THR A 161 -23.19 -12.50 5.13
CA THR A 161 -23.94 -13.59 5.75
C THR A 161 -23.13 -14.26 6.88
N LEU A 162 -21.85 -14.51 6.66
CA LEU A 162 -20.96 -15.16 7.64
C LEU A 162 -20.69 -14.29 8.87
N ILE A 163 -20.60 -12.97 8.67
CA ILE A 163 -20.38 -12.01 9.75
C ILE A 163 -21.71 -11.63 10.42
N GLY A 164 -22.84 -11.78 9.71
CA GLY A 164 -24.17 -11.45 10.21
C GLY A 164 -24.45 -9.93 10.19
N ILE A 165 -24.08 -9.27 9.10
CA ILE A 165 -24.32 -7.83 8.86
C ILE A 165 -25.22 -7.62 7.65
N GLU A 166 -25.91 -6.48 7.64
CA GLU A 166 -26.76 -6.05 6.53
C GLU A 166 -25.97 -5.14 5.59
N LYS A 167 -26.43 -5.05 4.34
CA LYS A 167 -25.89 -4.08 3.36
C LYS A 167 -26.41 -2.68 3.73
N GLU A 168 -25.50 -1.69 3.73
CA GLU A 168 -25.83 -0.27 3.94
C GLU A 168 -25.68 0.51 2.64
N ALA A 169 -26.52 1.51 2.40
CA ALA A 169 -26.38 2.41 1.27
C ALA A 169 -24.99 3.07 1.20
N TYR A 170 -24.47 3.22 0.00
CA TYR A 170 -23.19 3.86 -0.28
C TYR A 170 -23.40 5.35 -0.55
N GLU A 171 -22.57 6.19 0.05
CA GLU A 171 -22.68 7.64 -0.04
C GLU A 171 -21.39 8.28 -0.55
N LEU A 172 -21.46 9.52 -1.01
CA LEU A 172 -20.28 10.25 -1.49
C LEU A 172 -19.19 10.40 -0.39
N LYS A 173 -19.60 10.50 0.88
CA LYS A 173 -18.64 10.55 2.00
C LYS A 173 -17.81 9.28 2.12
N ASP A 174 -18.36 8.12 1.75
CA ASP A 174 -17.65 6.83 1.81
C ASP A 174 -16.46 6.83 0.84
N MET A 175 -16.66 7.39 -0.35
CA MET A 175 -15.58 7.58 -1.33
C MET A 175 -14.46 8.47 -0.79
N TYR A 176 -14.78 9.60 -0.17
CA TYR A 176 -13.79 10.48 0.44
C TYR A 176 -13.09 9.85 1.64
N ASN A 177 -13.79 9.05 2.44
CA ASN A 177 -13.20 8.30 3.54
C ASN A 177 -12.18 7.27 3.05
N ILE A 178 -12.44 6.61 1.92
CA ILE A 178 -11.47 5.70 1.28
C ILE A 178 -10.22 6.48 0.85
N PHE A 179 -10.35 7.65 0.25
CA PHE A 179 -9.21 8.51 -0.08
C PHE A 179 -8.43 8.95 1.16
N GLY A 180 -9.13 9.28 2.27
CA GLY A 180 -8.48 9.64 3.53
C GLY A 180 -7.67 8.50 4.12
N TYR A 181 -8.21 7.28 4.11
CA TYR A 181 -7.46 6.08 4.50
C TYR A 181 -6.23 5.86 3.59
N MET A 182 -6.41 5.96 2.29
CA MET A 182 -5.31 5.83 1.33
C MET A 182 -4.23 6.87 1.61
N ALA A 183 -4.59 8.14 1.78
CA ALA A 183 -3.66 9.21 2.08
C ALA A 183 -2.87 8.94 3.38
N PHE A 184 -3.54 8.47 4.43
CA PHE A 184 -2.86 8.08 5.67
C PHE A 184 -1.87 6.94 5.49
N SER A 185 -2.20 5.94 4.69
CA SER A 185 -1.32 4.79 4.46
C SER A 185 -0.02 5.14 3.73
N PHE A 186 0.01 6.25 2.97
CA PHE A 186 1.21 6.77 2.31
C PHE A 186 2.11 7.60 3.25
N ALA A 187 1.57 8.18 4.31
CA ALA A 187 2.30 9.11 5.18
C ALA A 187 3.25 8.38 6.13
N MET A 188 4.49 8.13 5.73
CA MET A 188 5.47 7.34 6.50
C MET A 188 5.97 8.02 7.78
N ALA A 189 5.89 9.34 7.87
CA ALA A 189 6.24 10.12 9.07
C ALA A 189 5.44 9.66 10.30
N GLN A 190 4.19 9.25 10.13
CA GLN A 190 3.28 8.82 11.20
C GLN A 190 3.89 7.81 12.20
N LYS A 191 4.70 6.87 11.73
CA LYS A 191 5.36 5.86 12.57
C LYS A 191 6.84 6.12 12.79
N THR A 192 7.46 6.99 12.00
CA THR A 192 8.91 7.19 11.99
C THR A 192 9.34 8.33 12.91
N ASP A 193 8.66 9.47 12.91
CA ASP A 193 9.05 10.64 13.69
C ASP A 193 9.00 10.40 15.22
N PRO A 194 7.92 9.80 15.76
CA PRO A 194 7.91 9.49 17.20
C PRO A 194 9.00 8.50 17.58
N MET A 195 9.29 7.51 16.73
CA MET A 195 10.34 6.54 16.96
C MET A 195 11.74 7.19 16.92
N LEU A 196 12.02 8.02 15.91
CA LEU A 196 13.31 8.73 15.81
C LEU A 196 13.54 9.66 16.98
N THR A 197 12.52 10.38 17.42
CA THR A 197 12.60 11.23 18.61
C THR A 197 12.89 10.39 19.85
N ALA A 198 12.25 9.23 20.01
CA ALA A 198 12.51 8.31 21.11
C ALA A 198 13.94 7.74 21.07
N ILE A 199 14.47 7.40 19.90
CA ILE A 199 15.87 6.95 19.74
C ILE A 199 16.83 8.08 20.12
N GLN A 200 16.58 9.30 19.64
CA GLN A 200 17.42 10.47 19.96
C GLN A 200 17.43 10.75 21.46
N GLU A 201 16.29 10.72 22.12
CA GLU A 201 16.17 10.95 23.56
C GLU A 201 16.84 9.84 24.40
N LYS A 202 16.78 8.58 23.91
CA LYS A 202 17.36 7.43 24.60
C LYS A 202 18.88 7.36 24.46
N LEU A 203 19.39 7.52 23.23
CA LEU A 203 20.79 7.19 22.87
C LEU A 203 21.61 8.43 22.51
N GLY A 204 20.98 9.52 22.10
CA GLY A 204 21.61 10.75 21.66
C GLY A 204 21.82 10.83 20.14
N ALA A 205 22.16 12.04 19.66
CA ALA A 205 22.25 12.38 18.24
C ALA A 205 23.34 11.60 17.45
N GLU A 206 24.39 11.10 18.11
CA GLU A 206 25.45 10.37 17.42
C GLU A 206 24.98 9.04 16.82
N TYR A 207 24.04 8.36 17.47
CA TYR A 207 23.44 7.12 16.96
C TYR A 207 22.60 7.32 15.70
N LEU A 208 22.01 8.53 15.50
CA LEU A 208 21.19 8.82 14.35
C LEU A 208 21.95 8.98 13.03
N LYS A 209 23.27 9.20 13.08
CA LYS A 209 24.10 9.40 11.88
C LYS A 209 24.07 8.21 10.92
N ASP A 210 24.04 7.00 11.46
CA ASP A 210 24.03 5.78 10.68
C ASP A 210 22.61 5.38 10.21
N LEU A 211 21.56 6.09 10.70
CA LEU A 211 20.18 5.87 10.33
C LEU A 211 19.71 6.80 9.19
N ASP A 212 20.64 7.45 8.48
CA ASP A 212 20.32 8.45 7.43
C ASP A 212 19.42 9.60 7.93
N VAL A 213 19.54 9.93 9.20
CA VAL A 213 18.89 11.06 9.84
C VAL A 213 19.96 12.00 10.37
N THR A 214 20.06 13.18 9.77
CA THR A 214 20.99 14.21 10.22
C THR A 214 20.28 15.08 11.23
N PRO A 215 20.61 15.00 12.54
CA PRO A 215 20.02 15.91 13.51
C PRO A 215 20.50 17.32 13.21
N ASN A 216 19.59 18.29 13.28
CA ASN A 216 19.99 19.69 13.19
C ASN A 216 20.63 20.12 14.52
N THR A 217 21.96 20.05 14.59
CA THR A 217 22.73 20.42 15.80
C THR A 217 22.78 21.93 16.05
N LYS A 218 22.28 22.75 15.13
CA LYS A 218 22.23 24.23 15.28
C LYS A 218 20.88 24.71 15.80
N GLY A 219 19.87 23.84 15.85
CA GLY A 219 18.55 24.16 16.34
C GLY A 219 18.51 24.34 17.87
N THR A 220 17.52 25.09 18.35
CA THR A 220 17.20 25.16 19.77
C THR A 220 16.46 23.88 20.15
N LEU A 221 17.17 22.89 20.66
CA LEU A 221 16.57 21.67 21.16
C LEU A 221 15.75 21.99 22.41
N ILE A 222 14.54 21.47 22.54
CA ILE A 222 13.79 21.49 23.80
C ILE A 222 14.62 20.72 24.81
N GLN A 223 15.18 21.42 25.80
CA GLN A 223 15.85 20.77 26.91
C GLN A 223 14.81 20.11 27.79
N SER A 224 14.53 18.85 27.55
CA SER A 224 13.65 18.04 28.38
C SER A 224 14.43 17.60 29.62
N ASN A 225 13.95 17.99 30.79
CA ASN A 225 14.37 17.40 32.07
C ASN A 225 13.65 16.07 32.38
N SER A 226 12.70 15.67 31.56
CA SER A 226 11.97 14.42 31.73
C SER A 226 12.58 13.37 30.79
N LYS A 227 13.15 12.35 31.39
CA LYS A 227 13.57 11.12 30.66
C LYS A 227 12.39 10.21 30.33
N ASN A 228 11.19 10.76 30.17
CA ASN A 228 10.00 9.95 29.92
C ASN A 228 9.74 9.83 28.43
N ILE A 229 10.48 8.92 27.77
CA ILE A 229 10.31 8.56 26.36
C ILE A 229 9.10 7.64 26.14
N ASN A 230 8.39 7.23 27.21
CA ASN A 230 7.35 6.22 27.13
C ASN A 230 6.20 6.64 26.20
N ALA A 231 5.76 7.91 26.28
CA ALA A 231 4.64 8.40 25.46
C ALA A 231 4.93 8.31 23.94
N LEU A 232 6.16 8.61 23.51
CA LEU A 232 6.57 8.52 22.10
C LEU A 232 6.69 7.08 21.64
N ASN A 233 7.29 6.21 22.46
CA ASN A 233 7.37 4.79 22.19
C ASN A 233 5.98 4.15 22.11
N GLU A 234 5.10 4.52 23.03
CA GLU A 234 3.71 4.05 23.08
C GLU A 234 2.95 4.48 21.84
N LEU A 235 3.06 5.75 21.42
CA LEU A 235 2.43 6.26 20.21
C LEU A 235 2.94 5.56 18.95
N SER A 236 4.25 5.45 18.77
CA SER A 236 4.85 4.75 17.62
C SER A 236 4.46 3.26 17.58
N ASN A 237 4.44 2.59 18.74
CA ASN A 237 4.00 1.21 18.85
C ASN A 237 2.51 1.07 18.50
N GLN A 238 1.67 1.97 18.98
CA GLN A 238 0.24 1.99 18.66
C GLN A 238 0.00 2.12 17.16
N ILE A 239 0.63 3.08 16.49
CA ILE A 239 0.50 3.26 15.05
C ILE A 239 0.90 2.00 14.29
N THR A 240 2.00 1.37 14.70
CA THR A 240 2.47 0.11 14.11
C THR A 240 1.44 -1.02 14.31
N GLN A 241 0.86 -1.15 15.49
CA GLN A 241 -0.15 -2.18 15.79
C GLN A 241 -1.46 -1.93 15.05
N VAL A 242 -1.91 -0.68 14.97
CA VAL A 242 -3.11 -0.28 14.23
C VAL A 242 -2.98 -0.65 12.75
N THR A 243 -1.87 -0.28 12.12
CA THR A 243 -1.64 -0.56 10.68
C THR A 243 -1.52 -2.07 10.39
N LYS A 244 -0.93 -2.86 11.29
CA LYS A 244 -0.85 -4.33 11.16
C LYS A 244 -2.20 -5.05 11.29
N LYS A 245 -3.14 -4.47 12.04
CA LYS A 245 -4.47 -5.08 12.26
C LYS A 245 -5.50 -4.72 11.20
N LEU A 246 -5.19 -3.81 10.29
CA LEU A 246 -6.12 -3.42 9.24
C LEU A 246 -6.46 -4.61 8.34
N PRO A 247 -7.75 -4.84 8.04
CA PRO A 247 -8.18 -5.91 7.14
C PRO A 247 -7.93 -5.58 5.67
N MET A 248 -7.41 -4.39 5.38
CA MET A 248 -7.09 -3.87 4.05
C MET A 248 -5.63 -3.47 3.97
N PRO A 249 -5.00 -3.71 2.81
CA PRO A 249 -3.57 -3.49 2.63
C PRO A 249 -3.18 -2.01 2.61
N ALA A 250 -2.01 -1.69 3.17
CA ALA A 250 -1.38 -0.38 3.07
C ALA A 250 -0.59 -0.25 1.75
N PHE A 251 -0.50 0.97 1.26
CA PHE A 251 0.38 1.34 0.15
C PHE A 251 1.82 1.47 0.67
N ILE A 252 2.81 0.92 -0.03
CA ILE A 252 4.20 0.85 0.48
C ILE A 252 5.26 1.26 -0.51
N GLY A 253 4.92 1.52 -1.75
CA GLY A 253 5.86 1.90 -2.80
C GLY A 253 5.30 1.70 -4.20
N SER A 254 6.14 1.82 -5.20
CA SER A 254 5.75 1.57 -6.61
C SER A 254 6.97 1.63 -7.52
N ASN A 255 6.84 1.12 -8.75
CA ASN A 255 7.71 1.50 -9.85
C ASN A 255 6.92 2.11 -10.99
N SER A 256 7.55 3.01 -11.73
CA SER A 256 7.09 3.43 -13.05
C SER A 256 8.27 3.94 -13.87
N TRP A 257 8.25 3.68 -15.16
CA TRP A 257 9.15 4.33 -16.13
C TRP A 257 8.45 4.51 -17.44
N VAL A 258 8.75 5.62 -18.09
CA VAL A 258 8.20 5.99 -19.40
C VAL A 258 9.33 6.40 -20.30
N VAL A 259 9.47 5.78 -21.44
CA VAL A 259 10.50 6.12 -22.44
C VAL A 259 9.88 6.69 -23.70
N ASN A 260 10.53 7.72 -24.26
CA ASN A 260 10.06 8.34 -25.48
C ASN A 260 10.52 7.57 -26.74
N ALA A 261 10.04 8.03 -27.88
CA ALA A 261 10.30 7.46 -29.19
C ALA A 261 11.79 7.19 -29.51
N LYS A 262 12.73 8.00 -28.97
CA LYS A 262 14.17 7.83 -29.23
C LYS A 262 14.79 6.62 -28.53
N LYS A 263 14.12 6.09 -27.53
CA LYS A 263 14.58 4.92 -26.75
C LYS A 263 13.86 3.63 -27.12
N THR A 264 12.90 3.66 -28.04
CA THR A 264 12.11 2.48 -28.43
C THR A 264 12.45 1.99 -29.82
N SER A 265 12.22 0.71 -30.08
CA SER A 265 12.39 0.10 -31.40
C SER A 265 11.29 0.49 -32.39
N THR A 266 10.13 0.91 -31.89
CA THR A 266 8.94 1.26 -32.67
C THR A 266 8.86 2.74 -33.02
N GLY A 267 9.64 3.60 -32.35
CA GLY A 267 9.54 5.05 -32.49
C GLY A 267 8.30 5.65 -31.78
N ASN A 268 7.67 4.93 -30.86
CA ASN A 268 6.53 5.37 -30.05
C ASN A 268 6.84 5.24 -28.55
N VAL A 269 6.06 5.92 -27.73
CA VAL A 269 6.23 5.86 -26.27
C VAL A 269 5.88 4.47 -25.73
N LEU A 270 6.69 4.00 -24.78
CA LEU A 270 6.39 2.86 -23.93
C LEU A 270 6.25 3.33 -22.48
N PHE A 271 5.19 2.87 -21.84
CA PHE A 271 4.85 3.22 -20.46
C PHE A 271 4.74 1.96 -19.61
N ALA A 272 5.44 1.89 -18.50
CA ALA A 272 5.33 0.81 -17.52
C ALA A 272 4.98 1.36 -16.13
N ASN A 273 4.13 0.65 -15.38
CA ASN A 273 3.77 1.01 -14.02
C ASN A 273 3.34 -0.23 -13.23
N ASP A 274 3.85 -0.37 -12.01
CA ASP A 274 3.49 -1.40 -11.04
C ASP A 274 3.44 -0.81 -9.62
N PRO A 275 2.28 -0.32 -9.17
CA PRO A 275 2.10 0.14 -7.80
C PRO A 275 2.29 -1.00 -6.80
N HIS A 276 3.09 -0.77 -5.74
CA HIS A 276 3.31 -1.76 -4.68
C HIS A 276 2.38 -1.49 -3.50
N ILE A 277 1.52 -2.45 -3.24
CA ILE A 277 0.52 -2.40 -2.17
C ILE A 277 0.56 -3.74 -1.44
N GLY A 278 0.11 -3.77 -0.20
CA GLY A 278 -0.03 -5.01 0.55
C GLY A 278 -0.88 -6.02 -0.22
N TYR A 279 -0.46 -7.27 -0.23
CA TYR A 279 -1.22 -8.33 -0.89
C TYR A 279 -2.43 -8.72 -0.08
N ALA A 280 -3.58 -8.73 -0.73
CA ALA A 280 -4.85 -9.13 -0.16
C ALA A 280 -5.73 -9.81 -1.20
N GLN A 281 -6.74 -10.52 -0.71
CA GLN A 281 -7.86 -11.00 -1.49
C GLN A 281 -9.14 -10.35 -0.96
N PRO A 282 -9.88 -9.63 -1.80
CA PRO A 282 -9.61 -9.30 -3.21
C PRO A 282 -8.38 -8.43 -3.42
N SER A 283 -7.78 -8.50 -4.61
CA SER A 283 -6.71 -7.57 -5.01
C SER A 283 -7.23 -6.13 -5.04
N VAL A 284 -6.33 -5.14 -4.93
CA VAL A 284 -6.72 -3.73 -4.76
C VAL A 284 -7.46 -3.19 -5.98
N TRP A 285 -6.99 -3.52 -7.17
CA TRP A 285 -7.49 -2.93 -8.41
C TRP A 285 -8.67 -3.69 -9.00
N TYR A 286 -9.62 -2.94 -9.51
CA TYR A 286 -10.70 -3.37 -10.39
C TYR A 286 -10.51 -2.71 -11.75
N GLU A 287 -10.34 -3.50 -12.80
CA GLU A 287 -10.16 -2.99 -14.15
C GLU A 287 -11.51 -2.77 -14.83
N ALA A 288 -11.64 -1.70 -15.61
CA ALA A 288 -12.80 -1.46 -16.46
C ALA A 288 -12.39 -0.67 -17.70
N HIS A 289 -12.99 -1.00 -18.84
CA HIS A 289 -12.86 -0.25 -20.08
C HIS A 289 -14.20 0.40 -20.43
N ILE A 290 -14.24 1.73 -20.45
CA ILE A 290 -15.45 2.52 -20.72
C ILE A 290 -15.31 3.22 -22.05
N VAL A 291 -16.34 3.09 -22.88
CA VAL A 291 -16.46 3.78 -24.17
C VAL A 291 -17.81 4.49 -24.25
N ALA A 292 -17.77 5.80 -24.37
CA ALA A 292 -18.92 6.67 -24.57
C ALA A 292 -18.57 7.76 -25.60
N PRO A 293 -19.53 8.56 -26.11
CA PRO A 293 -19.22 9.64 -27.04
C PRO A 293 -18.16 10.59 -26.48
N ASN A 294 -17.06 10.76 -27.24
CA ASN A 294 -15.88 11.59 -26.91
C ASN A 294 -15.12 11.14 -25.63
N TYR A 295 -15.32 9.91 -25.18
CA TYR A 295 -14.64 9.34 -24.02
C TYR A 295 -14.28 7.87 -24.24
N GLU A 296 -13.03 7.52 -24.08
CA GLU A 296 -12.55 6.15 -23.99
C GLU A 296 -11.50 6.10 -22.88
N MET A 297 -11.63 5.15 -21.93
CA MET A 297 -10.65 4.96 -20.88
C MET A 297 -10.63 3.49 -20.43
N TYR A 298 -9.47 2.87 -20.51
CA TYR A 298 -9.15 1.63 -19.82
C TYR A 298 -8.53 2.00 -18.47
N GLY A 299 -9.21 1.73 -17.38
CA GLY A 299 -8.86 2.25 -16.07
C GLY A 299 -8.78 1.19 -14.98
N TYR A 300 -8.05 1.54 -13.92
CA TYR A 300 -7.87 0.76 -12.70
C TYR A 300 -8.47 1.54 -11.53
N HIS A 301 -9.53 0.99 -10.97
CA HIS A 301 -10.31 1.60 -9.90
C HIS A 301 -10.01 0.93 -8.55
N ILE A 302 -10.03 1.71 -7.48
CA ILE A 302 -10.14 1.19 -6.12
C ILE A 302 -11.61 0.92 -5.84
N ALA A 303 -11.93 -0.15 -5.12
CA ALA A 303 -13.29 -0.49 -4.76
C ALA A 303 -14.02 0.69 -4.07
N GLY A 304 -15.12 1.14 -4.66
CA GLY A 304 -15.88 2.30 -4.20
C GLY A 304 -15.44 3.65 -4.77
N ILE A 305 -14.44 3.69 -5.67
CA ILE A 305 -13.96 4.93 -6.31
C ILE A 305 -14.39 4.97 -7.77
N THR A 306 -15.06 6.08 -8.16
CA THR A 306 -15.63 6.27 -9.51
C THR A 306 -14.56 6.37 -10.59
N PHE A 307 -13.55 7.24 -10.40
CA PHE A 307 -12.56 7.51 -11.44
C PHE A 307 -11.32 6.64 -11.26
N PRO A 308 -10.73 6.14 -12.36
CA PRO A 308 -9.54 5.32 -12.28
C PRO A 308 -8.34 6.16 -11.82
N LEU A 309 -7.55 5.58 -10.93
CA LEU A 309 -6.30 6.20 -10.47
C LEU A 309 -5.13 5.91 -11.40
N LEU A 310 -5.22 4.83 -12.17
CA LEU A 310 -4.28 4.49 -13.25
C LEU A 310 -5.11 4.29 -14.51
N GLY A 311 -4.65 4.79 -15.64
CA GLY A 311 -5.45 4.65 -16.85
C GLY A 311 -4.67 4.88 -18.13
N HIS A 312 -5.26 4.46 -19.24
CA HIS A 312 -4.80 4.79 -20.58
C HIS A 312 -5.97 4.75 -21.58
N ASN A 313 -5.78 5.44 -22.65
CA ASN A 313 -6.61 5.36 -23.85
C ASN A 313 -5.70 5.37 -25.08
N ARG A 314 -6.24 5.67 -26.24
CA ARG A 314 -5.46 5.72 -27.51
C ARG A 314 -4.51 6.90 -27.58
N ASP A 315 -4.74 7.94 -26.79
CA ASP A 315 -4.01 9.21 -26.85
C ASP A 315 -2.93 9.30 -25.77
N TYR A 316 -3.21 8.86 -24.53
CA TYR A 316 -2.27 8.97 -23.41
C TYR A 316 -2.44 7.87 -22.36
N ALA A 317 -1.41 7.73 -21.52
CA ALA A 317 -1.42 6.92 -20.32
C ALA A 317 -0.93 7.74 -19.12
N TYR A 318 -1.52 7.49 -17.96
CA TYR A 318 -1.03 8.01 -16.69
C TYR A 318 -0.96 6.91 -15.63
N GLY A 319 -0.07 7.09 -14.68
CA GLY A 319 0.12 6.18 -13.56
C GLY A 319 0.67 6.88 -12.36
N LEU A 320 0.52 6.26 -11.21
CA LEU A 320 0.91 6.83 -9.93
C LEU A 320 2.00 6.01 -9.28
N THR A 321 2.91 6.68 -8.57
CA THR A 321 3.80 6.09 -7.58
C THR A 321 3.79 6.96 -6.32
N MET A 322 4.22 6.43 -5.18
CA MET A 322 4.36 7.23 -3.97
C MET A 322 5.48 8.26 -4.14
N PHE A 323 5.25 9.49 -3.71
CA PHE A 323 6.25 10.55 -3.67
C PHE A 323 7.09 10.48 -2.38
N GLU A 324 6.55 9.97 -1.28
CA GLU A 324 7.23 9.79 0.02
C GLU A 324 7.66 11.11 0.70
N ASN A 325 7.09 12.26 0.29
CA ASN A 325 7.33 13.51 0.98
C ASN A 325 6.77 13.48 2.39
N ASP A 326 7.36 14.29 3.24
CA ASP A 326 6.87 14.53 4.60
C ASP A 326 5.61 15.41 4.54
N ASP A 327 4.48 14.88 4.98
CA ASP A 327 3.17 15.56 4.99
C ASP A 327 2.45 15.46 6.35
N ILE A 328 3.12 14.84 7.35
CA ILE A 328 2.66 14.75 8.75
C ILE A 328 3.78 15.24 9.67
N ASP A 329 3.45 16.18 10.55
CA ASP A 329 4.31 16.58 11.66
C ASP A 329 3.67 16.24 13.01
N PHE A 330 4.48 15.92 13.99
CA PHE A 330 4.04 15.78 15.38
C PHE A 330 4.53 16.97 16.20
N TYR A 331 3.63 17.56 16.99
CA TYR A 331 3.92 18.68 17.86
C TYR A 331 3.72 18.32 19.31
N GLN A 332 4.74 18.51 20.14
CA GLN A 332 4.60 18.43 21.57
C GLN A 332 3.99 19.71 22.12
N GLU A 333 2.77 19.63 22.63
CA GLU A 333 2.09 20.72 23.29
C GLU A 333 2.48 20.82 24.79
N ILE A 334 2.29 21.97 25.37
CA ILE A 334 2.50 22.23 26.81
C ILE A 334 1.18 22.65 27.42
N ASN A 335 0.62 21.84 28.30
CA ASN A 335 -0.60 22.16 29.05
C ASN A 335 -0.39 23.37 29.95
N ASN A 336 -1.43 24.19 30.13
CA ASN A 336 -1.47 25.22 31.15
C ASN A 336 -1.42 24.54 32.54
N PRO A 337 -0.43 24.87 33.40
CA PRO A 337 -0.30 24.24 34.72
C PRO A 337 -1.53 24.44 35.63
N SER A 338 -2.30 25.53 35.38
CA SER A 338 -3.50 25.88 36.14
C SER A 338 -4.80 25.36 35.52
N ASN A 339 -4.79 24.97 34.26
CA ASN A 339 -5.98 24.48 33.54
C ASN A 339 -5.57 23.50 32.44
N LYS A 340 -5.73 22.21 32.66
CA LYS A 340 -5.36 21.14 31.68
C LYS A 340 -6.22 21.14 30.40
N ASP A 341 -7.26 21.97 30.32
CA ASP A 341 -8.06 22.17 29.12
C ASP A 341 -7.54 23.31 28.22
N GLU A 342 -6.38 23.86 28.56
CA GLU A 342 -5.67 24.89 27.81
C GLU A 342 -4.23 24.46 27.53
N TYR A 343 -3.70 24.87 26.39
CA TYR A 343 -2.30 24.66 25.99
C TYR A 343 -1.59 25.99 25.68
N LYS A 344 -0.28 25.97 25.82
CA LYS A 344 0.58 27.14 25.56
C LYS A 344 0.67 27.43 24.06
N THR A 345 0.61 28.71 23.73
CA THR A 345 0.80 29.25 22.37
C THR A 345 1.86 30.34 22.39
N PRO A 346 2.36 30.83 21.26
CA PRO A 346 3.30 31.97 21.21
C PRO A 346 2.80 33.22 21.92
N THR A 347 1.48 33.39 22.01
CA THR A 347 0.86 34.62 22.54
C THR A 347 0.18 34.42 23.91
N GLY A 348 0.29 33.23 24.50
CA GLY A 348 -0.33 32.94 25.81
C GLY A 348 -0.88 31.52 25.90
N TYR A 349 -2.11 31.34 26.39
CA TYR A 349 -2.80 30.05 26.45
C TYR A 349 -4.08 30.08 25.62
N ALA A 350 -4.38 28.96 24.96
CA ALA A 350 -5.60 28.73 24.21
C ALA A 350 -6.30 27.48 24.72
N ALA A 351 -7.63 27.48 24.68
CA ALA A 351 -8.40 26.29 25.01
C ALA A 351 -8.29 25.21 23.93
N TYR A 352 -8.17 23.94 24.33
CA TYR A 352 -8.33 22.83 23.38
C TYR A 352 -9.76 22.82 22.82
N LYS A 353 -9.87 22.60 21.51
CA LYS A 353 -11.14 22.23 20.89
C LYS A 353 -11.45 20.79 21.32
N LYS A 354 -12.67 20.54 21.82
CA LYS A 354 -13.08 19.20 22.21
C LYS A 354 -14.16 18.67 21.28
N SER A 355 -14.04 17.42 20.90
CA SER A 355 -15.04 16.67 20.15
C SER A 355 -15.31 15.30 20.81
N LYS A 356 -16.46 14.71 20.51
CA LYS A 356 -16.84 13.40 20.99
C LYS A 356 -17.28 12.55 19.82
N LYS A 357 -16.75 11.34 19.73
CA LYS A 357 -17.13 10.31 18.76
C LYS A 357 -17.72 9.13 19.50
N ILE A 358 -18.75 8.51 18.94
CA ILE A 358 -19.34 7.27 19.45
C ILE A 358 -18.86 6.14 18.55
N ILE A 359 -18.12 5.21 19.11
CA ILE A 359 -17.62 4.04 18.40
C ILE A 359 -18.49 2.86 18.83
N LYS A 360 -19.18 2.27 17.87
CA LYS A 360 -19.98 1.08 18.06
C LYS A 360 -19.10 -0.16 18.04
N VAL A 361 -19.38 -1.09 18.96
CA VAL A 361 -18.63 -2.35 19.07
C VAL A 361 -19.63 -3.50 19.01
N LYS A 362 -19.39 -4.44 18.07
CA LYS A 362 -20.26 -5.60 17.89
C LYS A 362 -20.36 -6.39 19.21
N ASP A 363 -21.61 -6.66 19.61
CA ASP A 363 -21.98 -7.44 20.81
C ASP A 363 -21.47 -6.84 22.15
N GLU A 364 -21.09 -5.54 22.18
CA GLU A 364 -20.66 -4.81 23.38
C GLU A 364 -21.34 -3.41 23.41
N ASP A 365 -21.16 -2.68 24.53
CA ASP A 365 -21.62 -1.32 24.67
C ASP A 365 -20.83 -0.34 23.80
N ASP A 366 -21.47 0.74 23.36
CA ASP A 366 -20.84 1.82 22.61
C ASP A 366 -19.74 2.50 23.45
N VAL A 367 -18.63 2.83 22.80
CA VAL A 367 -17.50 3.52 23.43
C VAL A 367 -17.51 5.00 23.03
N VAL A 368 -17.47 5.88 24.03
CA VAL A 368 -17.35 7.34 23.78
C VAL A 368 -15.88 7.73 23.79
N LEU A 369 -15.39 8.20 22.65
CA LEU A 369 -14.05 8.75 22.50
C LEU A 369 -14.13 10.27 22.61
N GLU A 370 -13.44 10.86 23.58
CA GLU A 370 -13.24 12.31 23.71
C GLU A 370 -11.88 12.69 23.11
N ILE A 371 -11.86 13.63 22.15
CA ILE A 371 -10.66 14.05 21.46
C ILE A 371 -10.47 15.54 21.74
N LYS A 372 -9.26 15.89 22.21
CA LYS A 372 -8.80 17.28 22.26
C LYS A 372 -8.00 17.59 21.01
N SER A 373 -8.13 18.82 20.52
CA SER A 373 -7.31 19.29 19.39
C SER A 373 -6.71 20.66 19.76
N SER A 374 -5.41 20.78 19.48
CA SER A 374 -4.70 22.06 19.50
C SER A 374 -4.85 22.80 18.16
N ARG A 375 -4.08 23.86 17.97
CA ARG A 375 -3.94 24.54 16.67
C ARG A 375 -3.24 23.68 15.61
N HIS A 376 -2.44 22.69 16.04
CA HIS A 376 -1.74 21.78 15.13
C HIS A 376 -2.59 20.58 14.72
N GLY A 377 -3.53 20.15 15.56
CA GLY A 377 -4.39 19.01 15.25
C GLY A 377 -4.83 18.22 16.48
N PRO A 378 -5.36 16.99 16.29
CA PRO A 378 -5.82 16.15 17.38
C PRO A 378 -4.65 15.69 18.28
N ILE A 379 -4.94 15.62 19.59
CA ILE A 379 -4.00 15.11 20.59
C ILE A 379 -4.08 13.58 20.59
N MET A 380 -3.02 12.94 20.12
CA MET A 380 -3.01 11.48 19.92
C MET A 380 -2.96 10.68 21.23
N ASN A 381 -2.56 11.30 22.33
CA ASN A 381 -2.63 10.68 23.67
C ASN A 381 -4.06 10.35 24.10
N ASP A 382 -5.07 11.05 23.59
CA ASP A 382 -6.48 10.82 23.95
C ASP A 382 -7.06 9.54 23.31
N VAL A 383 -6.34 8.94 22.35
CA VAL A 383 -6.79 7.76 21.60
C VAL A 383 -6.72 6.48 22.45
N GLN A 384 -5.74 6.41 23.35
CA GLN A 384 -5.54 5.30 24.30
C GLN A 384 -5.21 5.79 25.70
N ASP A 385 -5.88 5.23 26.71
CA ASP A 385 -5.65 5.54 28.11
C ASP A 385 -4.22 5.17 28.59
N GLU A 386 -3.52 4.33 27.85
CA GLU A 386 -2.17 3.84 28.16
C GLU A 386 -1.07 4.85 27.78
N ILE A 387 -1.35 5.80 26.87
CA ILE A 387 -0.38 6.83 26.49
C ILE A 387 -0.39 7.95 27.56
N SER A 388 0.77 8.23 28.13
CA SER A 388 0.90 9.27 29.16
C SER A 388 0.44 10.65 28.65
N HIS A 389 -0.45 11.28 29.42
CA HIS A 389 -0.95 12.64 29.15
C HIS A 389 -0.02 13.78 29.62
N ASP A 390 1.12 13.44 30.23
CA ASP A 390 2.08 14.46 30.70
C ASP A 390 2.80 15.15 29.54
N ARG A 391 2.74 14.56 28.35
CA ARG A 391 3.36 15.05 27.12
C ARG A 391 2.32 14.97 25.98
N PRO A 392 1.41 15.95 25.86
CA PRO A 392 0.42 15.95 24.79
C PRO A 392 1.09 16.10 23.42
N ILE A 393 0.76 15.18 22.50
CA ILE A 393 1.33 15.14 21.15
C ILE A 393 0.20 15.37 20.15
N ALA A 394 0.24 16.48 19.44
CA ALA A 394 -0.68 16.82 18.37
C ALA A 394 -0.16 16.26 17.04
N LEU A 395 -1.07 15.78 16.21
CA LEU A 395 -0.79 15.33 14.84
C LEU A 395 -1.27 16.40 13.85
N SER A 396 -0.34 16.99 13.13
CA SER A 396 -0.57 17.94 12.04
C SER A 396 -0.45 17.21 10.71
N TRP A 397 -1.49 17.27 9.88
CA TRP A 397 -1.50 16.52 8.62
C TRP A 397 -2.10 17.33 7.48
N VAL A 398 -1.36 17.45 6.38
CA VAL A 398 -1.76 18.23 5.20
C VAL A 398 -3.16 17.84 4.72
N TYR A 399 -3.49 16.54 4.68
CA TYR A 399 -4.79 16.06 4.22
C TYR A 399 -5.97 16.68 4.99
N THR A 400 -5.85 16.87 6.31
CA THR A 400 -6.92 17.42 7.14
C THR A 400 -6.91 18.95 7.21
N GLN A 401 -5.79 19.58 6.90
CA GLN A 401 -5.58 21.03 7.01
C GLN A 401 -5.78 21.78 5.69
N HIS A 402 -5.51 21.11 4.55
CA HIS A 402 -5.63 21.70 3.23
C HIS A 402 -6.98 21.36 2.55
N LYS A 403 -7.19 21.89 1.35
CA LYS A 403 -8.35 21.54 0.54
C LYS A 403 -8.16 20.14 -0.08
N ILE A 404 -9.25 19.38 -0.17
CA ILE A 404 -9.28 18.06 -0.77
C ILE A 404 -10.03 18.16 -2.10
N GLU A 405 -9.29 18.07 -3.21
CA GLU A 405 -9.83 18.14 -4.58
C GLU A 405 -9.68 16.81 -5.33
N ILE A 406 -9.51 15.71 -4.60
CA ILE A 406 -9.13 14.41 -5.17
C ILE A 406 -10.18 13.85 -6.15
N LEU A 407 -11.48 14.09 -5.91
CA LEU A 407 -12.52 13.67 -6.84
C LEU A 407 -12.38 14.38 -8.19
N GLN A 408 -12.13 15.70 -8.15
CA GLN A 408 -11.92 16.50 -9.33
C GLN A 408 -10.62 16.16 -10.05
N ALA A 409 -9.55 15.86 -9.27
CA ALA A 409 -8.28 15.39 -9.81
C ALA A 409 -8.45 14.07 -10.58
N GLY A 410 -9.13 13.09 -9.99
CA GLY A 410 -9.43 11.80 -10.64
C GLY A 410 -10.26 11.95 -11.92
N TYR A 411 -11.29 12.80 -11.88
CA TYR A 411 -12.05 13.16 -13.06
C TYR A 411 -11.15 13.75 -14.16
N LYS A 412 -10.36 14.77 -13.83
CA LYS A 412 -9.46 15.41 -14.81
C LYS A 412 -8.41 14.46 -15.35
N LEU A 413 -7.78 13.62 -14.51
CA LEU A 413 -6.83 12.60 -14.97
C LEU A 413 -7.42 11.70 -16.05
N SER A 414 -8.66 11.23 -15.85
CA SER A 414 -9.32 10.31 -16.78
C SER A 414 -9.98 10.99 -17.99
N HIS A 415 -10.15 12.33 -17.97
CA HIS A 415 -10.77 13.11 -19.05
C HIS A 415 -9.82 14.10 -19.73
N SER A 416 -8.54 14.02 -19.46
CA SER A 416 -7.50 14.84 -20.09
C SER A 416 -7.38 14.56 -21.58
N LYS A 417 -6.89 15.56 -22.31
CA LYS A 417 -6.61 15.47 -23.76
C LYS A 417 -5.19 15.90 -24.11
N THR A 418 -4.53 16.56 -23.19
CA THR A 418 -3.17 17.07 -23.35
C THR A 418 -2.33 16.80 -22.10
N MET A 419 -1.01 16.84 -22.26
CA MET A 419 -0.08 16.76 -21.15
C MET A 419 -0.33 17.85 -20.10
N GLU A 420 -0.70 19.07 -20.53
CA GLU A 420 -1.02 20.18 -19.65
C GLU A 420 -2.29 19.91 -18.81
N ASP A 421 -3.30 19.26 -19.38
CA ASP A 421 -4.50 18.89 -18.62
C ASP A 421 -4.16 17.89 -17.49
N VAL A 422 -3.27 16.93 -17.75
CA VAL A 422 -2.80 15.97 -16.72
C VAL A 422 -1.97 16.69 -15.67
N LYS A 423 -1.11 17.63 -16.05
CA LYS A 423 -0.36 18.48 -15.12
C LYS A 423 -1.28 19.29 -14.20
N GLN A 424 -2.35 19.88 -14.77
CA GLN A 424 -3.37 20.55 -13.96
C GLN A 424 -4.11 19.60 -13.01
N ALA A 425 -4.39 18.37 -13.43
CA ALA A 425 -4.96 17.37 -12.54
C ALA A 425 -3.99 17.01 -11.40
N ALA A 426 -2.70 16.84 -11.72
CA ALA A 426 -1.65 16.59 -10.74
C ALA A 426 -1.55 17.70 -9.69
N SER A 427 -1.68 18.99 -10.09
CA SER A 427 -1.64 20.13 -9.17
C SER A 427 -2.81 20.17 -8.17
N MET A 428 -3.88 19.40 -8.40
CA MET A 428 -5.03 19.29 -7.49
C MET A 428 -4.87 18.22 -6.41
N ILE A 429 -3.81 17.41 -6.49
CA ILE A 429 -3.51 16.38 -5.50
C ILE A 429 -2.62 17.01 -4.42
N HIS A 430 -3.20 17.38 -3.29
CA HIS A 430 -2.49 18.01 -2.18
C HIS A 430 -1.95 17.00 -1.17
N ALA A 431 -2.69 15.92 -0.93
CA ALA A 431 -2.30 14.73 -0.16
C ALA A 431 -3.15 13.54 -0.63
N PRO A 432 -2.58 12.32 -0.65
CA PRO A 432 -1.18 11.99 -0.34
C PRO A 432 -0.20 12.54 -1.37
N GLY A 433 1.09 12.58 -1.04
CA GLY A 433 2.13 12.85 -2.01
C GLY A 433 2.24 11.74 -3.06
N LEU A 434 2.10 12.10 -4.33
CA LEU A 434 2.11 11.18 -5.45
C LEU A 434 3.01 11.66 -6.58
N ASN A 435 3.76 10.75 -7.18
CA ASN A 435 4.39 10.99 -8.48
C ASN A 435 3.38 10.64 -9.57
N VAL A 436 2.95 11.60 -10.35
CA VAL A 436 2.11 11.39 -11.53
C VAL A 436 3.02 11.19 -12.74
N MET A 437 2.93 10.02 -13.36
CA MET A 437 3.70 9.62 -14.53
C MET A 437 2.81 9.74 -15.77
N TYR A 438 3.37 10.20 -16.87
CA TYR A 438 2.66 10.46 -18.11
C TYR A 438 3.44 10.03 -19.36
N GLY A 439 2.72 9.51 -20.33
CA GLY A 439 3.21 9.27 -21.69
C GLY A 439 2.09 9.34 -22.71
N ASP A 440 2.36 9.80 -23.94
CA ASP A 440 1.32 9.94 -24.96
C ASP A 440 1.73 9.43 -26.35
N ALA A 441 0.72 9.25 -27.19
CA ALA A 441 0.89 8.84 -28.58
C ALA A 441 1.62 9.89 -29.45
N LYS A 442 1.78 11.13 -28.95
CA LYS A 442 2.50 12.21 -29.65
C LYS A 442 3.99 12.22 -29.36
N GLY A 443 4.45 11.35 -28.46
CA GLY A 443 5.86 11.21 -28.10
C GLY A 443 6.27 11.94 -26.83
N ASN A 444 5.34 12.59 -26.11
CA ASN A 444 5.64 13.26 -24.86
C ASN A 444 5.75 12.27 -23.70
N VAL A 445 6.66 12.57 -22.78
CA VAL A 445 6.84 11.86 -21.52
C VAL A 445 7.02 12.89 -20.40
N ALA A 446 6.37 12.67 -19.24
CA ALA A 446 6.50 13.57 -18.12
C ALA A 446 6.34 12.85 -16.76
N TRP A 447 6.85 13.53 -15.74
CA TRP A 447 6.69 13.19 -14.33
C TRP A 447 6.49 14.48 -13.52
N TRP A 448 5.52 14.46 -12.61
CA TRP A 448 5.26 15.53 -11.66
C TRP A 448 5.11 14.94 -10.26
N ALA A 449 5.86 15.48 -9.30
CA ALA A 449 5.64 15.20 -7.89
C ALA A 449 4.47 16.05 -7.39
N SER A 450 3.35 15.40 -7.10
CA SER A 450 2.14 16.03 -6.56
C SER A 450 2.13 15.92 -5.05
N GLY A 451 1.61 16.94 -4.39
CA GLY A 451 1.53 17.06 -2.94
C GLY A 451 1.66 18.53 -2.56
N GLN A 452 1.01 18.92 -1.48
CA GLN A 452 1.19 20.27 -0.93
C GLN A 452 2.47 20.28 -0.11
N LEU A 453 3.52 20.86 -0.63
CA LEU A 453 4.79 21.03 0.05
C LEU A 453 4.79 22.31 0.90
N TYR A 454 5.57 22.32 1.98
CA TYR A 454 5.73 23.45 2.87
C TYR A 454 7.16 23.50 3.44
N THR A 455 7.56 24.64 3.95
CA THR A 455 8.89 24.86 4.48
C THR A 455 8.85 25.20 5.96
N HIS A 456 9.90 24.82 6.66
CA HIS A 456 10.20 25.21 8.02
C HIS A 456 11.40 26.16 8.08
N LYS A 457 11.66 26.74 9.24
CA LYS A 457 12.91 27.46 9.48
C LYS A 457 14.11 26.51 9.37
N GLU A 458 15.26 27.01 8.97
CA GLU A 458 16.48 26.21 8.72
C GLU A 458 16.90 25.30 9.89
N HIS A 459 16.58 25.70 11.14
CA HIS A 459 16.92 24.91 12.31
C HIS A 459 15.97 23.78 12.63
N VAL A 460 14.79 23.72 12.00
CA VAL A 460 13.76 22.70 12.24
C VAL A 460 14.05 21.47 11.40
N ASN A 461 14.04 20.31 12.05
CA ASN A 461 14.05 19.01 11.36
C ASN A 461 12.69 18.32 11.56
N PRO A 462 11.83 18.28 10.54
CA PRO A 462 10.49 17.75 10.67
C PRO A 462 10.44 16.23 10.90
N LYS A 463 11.57 15.53 10.76
CA LYS A 463 11.69 14.11 11.12
C LYS A 463 11.64 13.81 12.62
N PHE A 464 11.45 14.82 13.43
CA PHE A 464 11.31 14.70 14.89
C PHE A 464 10.04 15.38 15.37
N VAL A 465 9.63 15.04 16.59
CA VAL A 465 8.54 15.75 17.26
C VAL A 465 8.95 17.19 17.54
N LEU A 466 8.15 18.14 17.09
CA LEU A 466 8.39 19.57 17.06
C LEU A 466 7.85 20.29 18.31
N ASP A 467 8.33 21.53 18.58
CA ASP A 467 7.80 22.36 19.66
C ASP A 467 6.46 23.01 19.29
N GLY A 468 5.38 22.56 19.92
CA GLY A 468 4.04 23.11 19.73
C GLY A 468 3.78 24.45 20.45
N ALA A 469 4.65 24.85 21.39
CA ALA A 469 4.39 25.97 22.28
C ALA A 469 4.95 27.33 21.80
N SER A 470 6.13 27.35 21.21
CA SER A 470 6.84 28.59 20.86
C SER A 470 6.41 29.19 19.53
N GLY A 471 5.95 28.36 18.58
CA GLY A 471 5.70 28.71 17.19
C GLY A 471 6.98 28.83 16.33
N GLU A 472 8.13 28.50 16.90
CA GLU A 472 9.40 28.53 16.17
C GLU A 472 9.49 27.39 15.15
N ASP A 473 8.84 26.27 15.43
CA ASP A 473 8.83 25.09 14.59
C ASP A 473 7.63 25.02 13.63
N ASP A 474 6.74 26.01 13.64
CA ASP A 474 5.60 26.07 12.73
C ASP A 474 6.06 26.20 11.27
N PRO A 475 5.28 25.69 10.29
CA PRO A 475 5.54 25.92 8.87
C PRO A 475 5.61 27.43 8.56
N ILE A 476 6.55 27.83 7.69
CA ILE A 476 6.71 29.21 7.26
C ILE A 476 5.74 29.54 6.13
N GLU A 477 5.73 28.70 5.10
CA GLU A 477 4.93 28.88 3.89
C GLU A 477 4.63 27.55 3.21
N TYR A 478 3.53 27.52 2.47
CA TYR A 478 3.19 26.46 1.54
C TYR A 478 3.68 26.82 0.15
N LEU A 479 4.33 25.86 -0.53
CA LEU A 479 4.89 26.07 -1.86
C LEU A 479 3.82 25.97 -2.95
N ASP A 480 4.00 26.70 -4.03
CA ASP A 480 3.19 26.50 -5.23
C ASP A 480 3.57 25.19 -5.93
N PHE A 481 2.62 24.56 -6.61
CA PHE A 481 2.88 23.31 -7.35
C PHE A 481 3.99 23.45 -8.39
N SER A 482 4.19 24.65 -8.96
CA SER A 482 5.30 24.94 -9.89
C SER A 482 6.69 24.78 -9.28
N ASP A 483 6.77 24.79 -7.94
CA ASP A 483 8.01 24.62 -7.20
C ASP A 483 8.29 23.14 -6.89
N ASN A 484 7.32 22.24 -7.11
CA ASN A 484 7.49 20.80 -6.90
C ASN A 484 8.44 20.19 -7.95
N PRO A 485 9.16 19.10 -7.61
CA PRO A 485 10.00 18.40 -8.58
C PRO A 485 9.19 17.90 -9.78
N MET A 486 9.71 18.11 -10.97
CA MET A 486 9.07 17.64 -12.20
C MET A 486 10.07 17.50 -13.36
N ALA A 487 9.73 16.69 -14.36
CA ALA A 487 10.44 16.58 -15.61
C ALA A 487 9.46 16.40 -16.76
N GLU A 488 9.57 17.24 -17.80
CA GLU A 488 8.75 17.21 -19.01
C GLU A 488 9.65 17.12 -20.23
N ASN A 489 9.49 16.05 -21.02
CA ASN A 489 10.28 15.80 -22.24
C ASN A 489 11.79 15.99 -22.03
N PRO A 490 12.41 15.36 -21.02
CA PRO A 490 13.81 15.62 -20.69
C PRO A 490 14.76 15.13 -21.80
N ASP A 491 15.92 15.76 -21.90
CA ASP A 491 16.92 15.46 -22.93
C ASP A 491 17.46 14.01 -22.87
N TRP A 492 17.39 13.36 -21.70
CA TRP A 492 17.77 11.95 -21.52
C TRP A 492 16.69 10.96 -21.97
N ASN A 493 15.52 11.45 -22.43
CA ASN A 493 14.49 10.72 -23.15
C ASN A 493 13.70 9.66 -22.36
N TYR A 494 13.65 9.76 -21.05
CA TYR A 494 12.80 8.94 -20.20
C TYR A 494 12.49 9.66 -18.88
N VAL A 495 11.44 9.22 -18.18
CA VAL A 495 11.15 9.57 -16.79
C VAL A 495 10.94 8.28 -16.01
N TYR A 496 11.26 8.29 -14.71
CA TYR A 496 11.04 7.14 -13.85
C TYR A 496 10.76 7.55 -12.41
N SER A 497 10.19 6.64 -11.66
CA SER A 497 10.09 6.71 -10.20
C SER A 497 10.20 5.30 -9.61
N ALA A 498 10.99 5.16 -8.57
CA ALA A 498 11.05 4.01 -7.67
C ALA A 498 10.89 4.44 -6.21
N ASN A 499 10.20 5.56 -5.99
CA ASN A 499 10.00 6.20 -4.68
C ASN A 499 11.30 6.71 -4.03
N ASN A 500 12.35 6.85 -4.82
CA ASN A 500 13.63 7.40 -4.38
C ASN A 500 13.56 8.93 -4.27
N GLN A 501 14.48 9.51 -3.52
CA GLN A 501 14.61 10.96 -3.33
C GLN A 501 14.66 11.67 -4.69
N PRO A 502 13.78 12.63 -4.98
CA PRO A 502 13.91 13.49 -6.15
C PRO A 502 15.08 14.48 -5.98
N ASP A 503 15.47 15.11 -7.08
CA ASP A 503 16.47 16.17 -7.07
C ASP A 503 16.00 17.38 -6.25
N SER A 504 16.94 18.26 -5.93
CA SER A 504 16.70 19.38 -5.03
C SER A 504 15.66 20.37 -5.57
N ILE A 505 14.79 20.81 -4.67
CA ILE A 505 13.87 21.92 -4.87
C ILE A 505 14.57 23.20 -4.39
N ALA A 506 14.68 24.20 -5.24
CA ALA A 506 15.31 25.47 -4.87
C ALA A 506 16.66 25.34 -4.12
N GLY A 507 17.42 24.28 -4.44
CA GLY A 507 18.71 23.99 -3.80
C GLY A 507 18.62 23.18 -2.50
N MET A 508 17.45 22.70 -2.11
CA MET A 508 17.21 21.90 -0.91
C MET A 508 16.55 20.56 -1.29
N LEU A 509 17.04 19.46 -0.73
CA LEU A 509 16.35 18.19 -0.79
C LEU A 509 15.11 18.25 0.13
N TYR A 510 13.91 18.01 -0.42
CA TYR A 510 12.69 18.07 0.36
C TYR A 510 12.65 16.92 1.39
N PRO A 511 12.25 17.20 2.65
CA PRO A 511 12.12 16.15 3.67
C PRO A 511 11.16 15.04 3.25
N GLY A 512 11.44 13.80 3.68
CA GLY A 512 10.58 12.66 3.43
C GLY A 512 11.26 11.35 3.81
N TYR A 513 10.49 10.27 3.68
CA TYR A 513 10.92 8.91 4.00
C TYR A 513 11.07 8.07 2.73
N TYR A 514 11.76 8.64 1.75
CA TYR A 514 12.00 8.03 0.44
C TYR A 514 12.61 6.64 0.57
N LEU A 515 12.25 5.74 -0.32
CA LEU A 515 12.84 4.41 -0.39
C LEU A 515 14.30 4.49 -0.86
N PRO A 516 15.13 3.47 -0.55
CA PRO A 516 16.52 3.45 -0.97
C PRO A 516 16.66 3.46 -2.50
N GLU A 517 17.83 3.82 -2.97
CA GLU A 517 18.11 3.98 -4.40
C GLU A 517 18.29 2.65 -5.18
N ASP A 518 18.15 1.51 -4.51
CA ASP A 518 18.43 0.16 -5.07
C ASP A 518 17.66 -0.09 -6.37
N ARG A 519 16.33 0.08 -6.33
CA ARG A 519 15.48 -0.09 -7.51
C ARG A 519 15.72 1.00 -8.55
N ALA A 520 15.91 2.23 -8.11
CA ALA A 520 16.23 3.37 -8.96
C ALA A 520 17.53 3.15 -9.74
N LYS A 521 18.59 2.69 -9.07
CA LYS A 521 19.86 2.32 -9.72
C LYS A 521 19.65 1.25 -10.78
N ARG A 522 18.92 0.18 -10.45
CA ARG A 522 18.65 -0.90 -11.39
C ARG A 522 17.86 -0.43 -12.61
N ILE A 523 16.86 0.41 -12.41
CA ILE A 523 16.09 1.01 -13.52
C ILE A 523 17.02 1.81 -14.45
N ILE A 524 17.88 2.65 -13.89
CA ILE A 524 18.83 3.47 -14.67
C ILE A 524 19.86 2.58 -15.38
N GLU A 525 20.45 1.60 -14.71
CA GLU A 525 21.40 0.63 -15.30
C GLU A 525 20.83 -0.07 -16.53
N LEU A 526 19.52 -0.35 -16.54
CA LEU A 526 18.84 -1.00 -17.64
C LEU A 526 18.41 0.00 -18.72
N LEU A 527 17.89 1.17 -18.33
CA LEU A 527 17.33 2.15 -19.28
C LEU A 527 18.38 2.95 -20.04
N GLU A 528 19.47 3.40 -19.38
CA GLU A 528 20.42 4.33 -19.99
C GLU A 528 21.15 3.76 -21.22
N PRO A 529 21.73 2.55 -21.16
CA PRO A 529 22.56 2.05 -22.26
C PRO A 529 21.72 1.58 -23.48
N LYS A 530 20.39 1.47 -23.36
CA LYS A 530 19.54 0.82 -24.35
C LYS A 530 18.60 1.82 -25.05
N ASN A 531 18.59 1.80 -26.40
CA ASN A 531 17.74 2.67 -27.23
C ASN A 531 16.88 1.88 -28.24
N ASN A 532 16.51 0.64 -27.89
CA ASN A 532 15.67 -0.23 -28.72
C ASN A 532 14.69 -1.02 -27.84
N TRP A 533 14.06 -0.32 -26.89
CA TRP A 533 13.07 -0.92 -26.01
C TRP A 533 11.83 -1.36 -26.80
N SER A 534 11.26 -2.50 -26.40
CA SER A 534 10.00 -3.05 -26.89
C SER A 534 9.13 -3.50 -25.72
N LYS A 535 7.87 -3.78 -25.95
CA LYS A 535 6.93 -4.33 -24.98
C LYS A 535 7.48 -5.60 -24.32
N GLU A 536 8.09 -6.51 -25.09
CA GLU A 536 8.69 -7.75 -24.60
C GLU A 536 9.94 -7.48 -23.73
N SER A 537 10.71 -6.46 -24.01
CA SER A 537 11.84 -6.11 -23.16
C SER A 537 11.40 -5.39 -21.87
N PHE A 538 10.30 -4.63 -21.92
CA PHE A 538 9.70 -4.03 -20.75
C PHE A 538 9.08 -5.10 -19.84
N SER A 539 8.41 -6.12 -20.41
CA SER A 539 7.85 -7.23 -19.62
C SER A 539 8.91 -8.05 -18.89
N LYS A 540 10.12 -8.13 -19.42
CA LYS A 540 11.26 -8.72 -18.72
C LYS A 540 11.84 -7.80 -17.64
N MET A 541 11.88 -6.49 -17.91
CA MET A 541 12.42 -5.52 -16.96
C MET A 541 11.52 -5.38 -15.72
N ILE A 542 10.20 -5.39 -15.88
CA ILE A 542 9.26 -5.20 -14.76
C ILE A 542 9.24 -6.39 -13.78
N VAL A 543 9.78 -7.54 -14.19
CA VAL A 543 9.98 -8.72 -13.34
C VAL A 543 11.48 -8.99 -13.07
N ASP A 544 12.34 -7.99 -13.21
CA ASP A 544 13.77 -8.13 -12.89
C ASP A 544 13.93 -8.24 -11.37
N ASN A 545 14.56 -9.34 -10.94
CA ASN A 545 14.75 -9.69 -9.53
C ASN A 545 16.20 -9.48 -9.05
N THR A 546 17.00 -8.70 -9.79
CA THR A 546 18.40 -8.46 -9.51
C THR A 546 18.58 -7.21 -8.64
N SER A 547 19.27 -7.34 -7.51
CA SER A 547 19.65 -6.22 -6.65
C SER A 547 20.96 -5.57 -7.10
N SER A 548 20.95 -4.27 -7.34
CA SER A 548 22.15 -3.48 -7.63
C SER A 548 23.01 -3.17 -6.40
N VAL A 549 22.48 -3.33 -5.18
CA VAL A 549 23.14 -2.92 -3.93
C VAL A 549 23.57 -4.11 -3.09
N ALA A 550 22.79 -5.20 -3.05
CA ALA A 550 23.08 -6.37 -2.21
C ALA A 550 24.49 -6.96 -2.45
N THR A 551 24.95 -7.00 -3.69
CA THR A 551 26.32 -7.46 -4.02
C THR A 551 27.40 -6.56 -3.44
N SER A 552 27.14 -5.26 -3.29
CA SER A 552 28.07 -4.33 -2.63
C SER A 552 28.12 -4.58 -1.11
N ASN A 553 26.97 -4.82 -0.49
CA ASN A 553 26.88 -5.21 0.92
C ASN A 553 27.62 -6.54 1.16
N VAL A 554 27.41 -7.55 0.32
CA VAL A 554 28.13 -8.83 0.37
C VAL A 554 29.65 -8.63 0.30
N LYS A 555 30.15 -7.78 -0.60
CA LYS A 555 31.59 -7.49 -0.70
C LYS A 555 32.15 -6.88 0.57
N VAL A 556 31.40 -6.06 1.28
CA VAL A 556 31.85 -5.46 2.56
C VAL A 556 31.80 -6.51 3.66
N LEU A 557 30.71 -7.25 3.80
CA LEU A 557 30.53 -8.31 4.81
C LEU A 557 31.60 -9.40 4.68
N THR A 558 31.81 -9.93 3.47
CA THR A 558 32.72 -11.05 3.23
C THR A 558 34.21 -10.68 3.43
N LYS A 559 34.59 -9.41 3.28
CA LYS A 559 35.99 -8.93 3.59
C LYS A 559 36.31 -8.98 5.06
N VAL A 560 35.31 -8.88 5.92
CA VAL A 560 35.49 -8.78 7.37
C VAL A 560 35.47 -10.17 8.02
N VAL A 561 34.76 -11.13 7.43
CA VAL A 561 34.62 -12.49 7.97
C VAL A 561 35.92 -13.27 7.87
N ASN A 562 36.33 -13.89 8.96
CA ASN A 562 37.56 -14.70 9.00
C ASN A 562 37.35 -16.11 8.43
N TYR A 563 37.53 -16.25 7.12
CA TYR A 563 37.29 -17.47 6.35
C TYR A 563 37.94 -18.71 6.95
N ASN A 564 39.19 -18.59 7.49
CA ASN A 564 39.93 -19.73 8.01
C ASN A 564 39.38 -20.26 9.36
N LYS A 565 38.53 -19.52 10.04
CA LYS A 565 37.87 -19.95 11.27
C LYS A 565 36.49 -20.58 11.02
N LEU A 566 36.02 -20.57 9.78
CA LEU A 566 34.70 -21.08 9.39
C LEU A 566 34.69 -22.61 9.28
N SER A 567 33.56 -23.23 9.60
CA SER A 567 33.27 -24.62 9.27
C SER A 567 33.21 -24.82 7.75
N LYS A 568 33.23 -26.08 7.28
CA LYS A 568 33.12 -26.39 5.84
C LYS A 568 31.87 -25.83 5.20
N ASN A 569 30.70 -25.92 5.86
CA ASN A 569 29.44 -25.39 5.34
C ASN A 569 29.44 -23.87 5.36
N GLN A 570 29.98 -23.25 6.39
CA GLN A 570 30.14 -21.80 6.45
C GLN A 570 31.06 -21.29 5.34
N GLN A 571 32.17 -22.00 5.04
CA GLN A 571 33.07 -21.66 3.91
C GLN A 571 32.31 -21.77 2.59
N ARG A 572 31.52 -22.87 2.39
CA ARG A 572 30.73 -23.06 1.18
C ARG A 572 29.65 -21.98 1.02
N ALA A 573 28.98 -21.59 2.11
CA ALA A 573 28.01 -20.48 2.09
C ALA A 573 28.67 -19.15 1.73
N MET A 574 29.87 -18.90 2.26
CA MET A 574 30.68 -17.73 1.91
C MET A 574 31.05 -17.69 0.43
N ASP A 575 31.49 -18.84 -0.12
CA ASP A 575 31.85 -18.97 -1.53
C ASP A 575 30.64 -18.69 -2.43
N ILE A 576 29.45 -19.21 -2.07
CA ILE A 576 28.19 -18.94 -2.78
C ILE A 576 27.87 -17.46 -2.78
N LEU A 577 27.97 -16.77 -1.62
CA LEU A 577 27.68 -15.32 -1.55
C LEU A 577 28.71 -14.52 -2.37
N GLN A 578 29.98 -14.88 -2.35
CA GLN A 578 31.01 -14.15 -3.12
C GLN A 578 30.83 -14.25 -4.64
N LEU A 579 30.21 -15.32 -5.12
CA LEU A 579 29.91 -15.55 -6.53
C LEU A 579 28.52 -15.04 -6.94
N TRP A 580 27.70 -14.59 -5.98
CA TRP A 580 26.33 -14.13 -6.25
C TRP A 580 26.34 -12.78 -6.96
N GLU A 581 25.60 -12.69 -8.04
CA GLU A 581 25.45 -11.47 -8.87
C GLU A 581 24.20 -10.64 -8.48
N GLY A 582 23.53 -10.96 -7.37
CA GLY A 582 22.37 -10.23 -6.88
C GLY A 582 21.02 -10.76 -7.38
N ASP A 583 20.99 -11.87 -8.10
CA ASP A 583 19.78 -12.51 -8.61
C ASP A 583 19.02 -13.23 -7.49
N ASN A 584 17.72 -12.94 -7.35
CA ASN A 584 16.83 -13.50 -6.34
C ASN A 584 15.83 -14.48 -6.98
N ALA A 585 16.33 -15.43 -7.75
CA ALA A 585 15.52 -16.46 -8.39
C ALA A 585 14.98 -17.48 -7.36
N VAL A 586 13.83 -18.09 -7.67
CA VAL A 586 13.14 -19.09 -6.83
C VAL A 586 14.08 -20.20 -6.35
N ASP A 587 14.91 -20.74 -7.26
CA ASP A 587 15.85 -21.81 -6.97
C ASP A 587 17.21 -21.34 -6.40
N GLY A 588 17.38 -20.00 -6.22
CA GLY A 588 18.61 -19.40 -5.72
C GLY A 588 18.88 -19.78 -4.25
N ILE A 589 20.13 -20.11 -3.93
CA ILE A 589 20.58 -20.40 -2.56
C ILE A 589 21.13 -19.12 -1.91
N ALA A 590 21.86 -18.31 -2.67
CA ALA A 590 22.49 -17.09 -2.18
C ALA A 590 21.50 -16.10 -1.53
N PRO A 591 20.28 -15.86 -2.06
CA PRO A 591 19.31 -14.99 -1.42
C PRO A 591 18.94 -15.44 -0.01
N THR A 592 18.70 -16.75 0.20
CA THR A 592 18.37 -17.29 1.53
C THR A 592 19.50 -17.03 2.53
N ILE A 593 20.75 -17.28 2.12
CA ILE A 593 21.93 -17.01 2.95
C ILE A 593 22.03 -15.51 3.22
N TYR A 594 21.93 -14.66 2.20
CA TYR A 594 22.08 -13.22 2.31
C TYR A 594 21.07 -12.62 3.29
N HIS A 595 19.78 -12.90 3.11
CA HIS A 595 18.72 -12.35 3.96
C HIS A 595 18.82 -12.85 5.40
N ARG A 596 19.26 -14.10 5.61
CA ARG A 596 19.50 -14.60 6.97
C ARG A 596 20.68 -13.91 7.64
N VAL A 597 21.76 -13.65 6.89
CA VAL A 597 22.92 -12.89 7.38
C VAL A 597 22.52 -11.45 7.70
N ILE A 598 21.76 -10.79 6.83
CA ILE A 598 21.26 -9.43 7.07
C ILE A 598 20.39 -9.37 8.31
N TYR A 599 19.46 -10.31 8.50
CA TYR A 599 18.63 -10.32 9.71
C TYR A 599 19.49 -10.43 10.99
N ARG A 600 20.43 -11.39 11.06
CA ARG A 600 21.33 -11.55 12.22
C ARG A 600 22.23 -10.33 12.43
N TYR A 601 22.70 -9.75 11.34
CA TYR A 601 23.44 -8.50 11.39
C TYR A 601 22.59 -7.35 12.00
N LEU A 602 21.35 -7.17 11.57
CA LEU A 602 20.46 -6.14 12.14
C LEU A 602 20.18 -6.39 13.63
N GLU A 603 19.93 -7.64 13.99
CA GLU A 603 19.66 -8.03 15.37
C GLU A 603 20.87 -7.75 16.26
N ASN A 604 22.07 -8.21 15.87
CA ASN A 604 23.30 -8.07 16.66
C ASN A 604 23.87 -6.64 16.65
N THR A 605 23.33 -5.73 15.81
CA THR A 605 23.80 -4.36 15.67
C THR A 605 22.90 -3.35 16.38
N PHE A 606 21.59 -3.58 16.44
CA PHE A 606 20.65 -2.55 16.88
C PHE A 606 19.80 -2.93 18.11
N ARG A 607 19.64 -4.22 18.39
CA ARG A 607 18.64 -4.68 19.35
C ARG A 607 19.00 -4.40 20.80
N ASP A 608 20.25 -4.51 21.14
CA ASP A 608 20.78 -4.31 22.52
C ASP A 608 20.58 -2.85 22.99
N GLU A 609 20.92 -1.85 22.15
CA GLU A 609 20.65 -0.46 22.51
C GLU A 609 19.18 -0.09 22.44
N LEU A 610 18.43 -0.58 21.42
CA LEU A 610 17.05 -0.21 21.21
C LEU A 610 16.11 -0.92 22.17
N GLY A 611 16.39 -2.17 22.48
CA GLY A 611 15.45 -3.10 23.10
C GLY A 611 14.36 -3.54 22.11
N ASP A 612 13.58 -4.57 22.46
CA ASP A 612 12.65 -5.23 21.55
C ASP A 612 11.65 -4.28 20.89
N THR A 613 11.10 -3.33 21.65
CA THR A 613 10.05 -2.45 21.15
C THR A 613 10.55 -1.51 20.05
N LEU A 614 11.58 -0.72 20.30
CA LEU A 614 12.14 0.21 19.29
C LEU A 614 12.79 -0.53 18.13
N TYR A 615 13.44 -1.67 18.40
CA TYR A 615 14.01 -2.51 17.36
C TYR A 615 12.94 -3.00 16.36
N ASN A 616 11.82 -3.54 16.85
CA ASN A 616 10.73 -3.98 15.99
C ASN A 616 10.05 -2.83 15.24
N GLN A 617 9.99 -1.64 15.85
CA GLN A 617 9.50 -0.44 15.17
C GLN A 617 10.46 -0.03 14.04
N LEU A 618 11.76 0.02 14.29
CA LEU A 618 12.78 0.34 13.29
C LEU A 618 12.71 -0.61 12.08
N LEU A 619 12.59 -1.91 12.32
CA LEU A 619 12.45 -2.92 11.25
C LEU A 619 11.21 -2.69 10.37
N SER A 620 10.16 -2.04 10.90
CA SER A 620 8.91 -1.78 10.17
C SER A 620 8.91 -0.48 9.36
N THR A 621 10.02 0.28 9.36
CA THR A 621 10.15 1.56 8.65
C THR A 621 10.99 1.45 7.38
N HIS A 622 10.82 2.40 6.46
CA HIS A 622 11.72 2.52 5.29
C HIS A 622 13.15 2.92 5.68
N LEU A 623 13.31 3.49 6.88
CA LEU A 623 14.58 3.96 7.39
C LEU A 623 15.62 2.86 7.48
N ILE A 624 15.25 1.67 7.98
CA ILE A 624 16.21 0.55 8.11
C ILE A 624 16.78 0.12 6.76
N LYS A 625 15.96 0.14 5.70
CA LYS A 625 16.38 -0.23 4.35
C LYS A 625 17.47 0.70 3.81
N ARG A 626 17.36 2.00 4.08
CA ARG A 626 18.36 3.01 3.72
C ARG A 626 19.63 2.90 4.59
N SER A 627 19.45 2.52 5.84
CA SER A 627 20.54 2.51 6.84
C SER A 627 21.51 1.33 6.68
N ILE A 628 21.07 0.19 6.14
CA ILE A 628 21.90 -1.02 6.01
C ILE A 628 23.22 -0.72 5.30
N ALA A 629 23.16 -0.12 4.10
CA ALA A 629 24.36 0.14 3.31
C ALA A 629 25.30 1.19 3.96
N LEU A 630 24.71 2.20 4.62
CA LEU A 630 25.46 3.26 5.34
C LEU A 630 26.17 2.68 6.54
N GLN A 631 25.46 1.97 7.40
CA GLN A 631 25.97 1.44 8.66
C GLN A 631 27.05 0.35 8.42
N ILE A 632 26.78 -0.60 7.50
CA ILE A 632 27.78 -1.61 7.09
C ILE A 632 29.06 -0.94 6.55
N GLY A 633 28.94 0.20 5.87
CA GLY A 633 30.09 0.97 5.36
C GLY A 633 30.90 1.67 6.46
N ASN A 634 30.28 2.00 7.58
CA ASN A 634 30.92 2.77 8.67
C ASN A 634 31.71 1.88 9.65
N ASN A 635 33.02 1.98 9.65
CA ASN A 635 33.87 1.22 10.58
C ASN A 635 33.86 1.74 12.03
N ASN A 636 33.40 2.98 12.22
CA ASN A 636 33.41 3.67 13.51
C ASN A 636 32.00 3.93 14.07
N SER A 637 30.99 3.18 13.59
CA SER A 637 29.63 3.28 14.08
C SER A 637 29.59 2.98 15.58
N MET A 638 28.76 3.72 16.29
CA MET A 638 28.49 3.47 17.72
C MET A 638 27.75 2.15 17.94
N TRP A 639 26.98 1.72 16.96
CA TRP A 639 26.17 0.51 16.97
C TRP A 639 26.94 -0.82 16.91
N TRP A 640 28.29 -0.79 16.81
CA TRP A 640 29.10 -2.01 16.81
C TRP A 640 29.40 -2.58 18.20
N ASP A 641 29.13 -1.81 19.26
CA ASP A 641 29.39 -2.19 20.65
C ASP A 641 28.18 -2.89 21.23
N ASP A 642 28.26 -4.16 21.58
CA ASP A 642 27.17 -4.85 22.30
C ASP A 642 27.20 -4.38 23.76
N ILE A 643 26.26 -3.47 24.09
CA ILE A 643 26.22 -2.86 25.42
C ILE A 643 25.84 -3.83 26.54
N GLU A 644 25.41 -5.04 26.23
CA GLU A 644 25.12 -6.10 27.19
C GLU A 644 26.40 -6.85 27.62
N THR A 645 27.50 -6.76 26.86
CA THR A 645 28.77 -7.42 27.18
C THR A 645 29.62 -6.56 28.10
N ALA A 646 29.86 -7.05 29.32
CA ALA A 646 30.65 -6.30 30.30
C ALA A 646 32.18 -6.35 29.98
N ASN A 647 32.83 -5.19 29.93
CA ASN A 647 34.27 -5.03 29.72
C ASN A 647 34.82 -5.49 28.35
N VAL A 648 33.96 -5.67 27.37
CA VAL A 648 34.33 -5.91 25.98
C VAL A 648 33.75 -4.75 25.18
N LYS A 649 34.49 -4.29 24.18
CA LYS A 649 34.00 -3.35 23.19
C LYS A 649 34.09 -4.02 21.83
N GLU A 650 33.00 -4.43 21.31
CA GLU A 650 32.92 -5.11 20.03
C GLU A 650 33.24 -4.15 18.89
N THR A 651 33.75 -4.73 17.83
CA THR A 651 34.05 -4.05 16.59
C THR A 651 33.13 -4.55 15.49
N LYS A 652 33.04 -3.80 14.37
CA LYS A 652 32.41 -4.26 13.15
C LYS A 652 32.78 -5.72 12.78
N ALA A 653 34.03 -6.09 12.97
CA ALA A 653 34.52 -7.43 12.66
C ALA A 653 33.90 -8.49 13.59
N ASP A 654 33.77 -8.17 14.86
CA ASP A 654 33.19 -9.10 15.84
C ASP A 654 31.72 -9.35 15.55
N ILE A 655 30.93 -8.27 15.38
CA ILE A 655 29.49 -8.35 15.09
C ILE A 655 29.21 -9.07 13.76
N ILE A 656 29.92 -8.71 12.69
CA ILE A 656 29.70 -9.35 11.38
C ILE A 656 30.11 -10.83 11.38
N ASN A 657 31.20 -11.21 12.06
CA ASN A 657 31.59 -12.61 12.18
C ASN A 657 30.56 -13.41 12.97
N ALA A 658 30.08 -12.90 14.11
CA ALA A 658 29.03 -13.53 14.90
C ALA A 658 27.77 -13.72 14.06
N SER A 659 27.28 -12.65 13.43
CA SER A 659 26.06 -12.65 12.60
C SER A 659 26.13 -13.68 11.46
N PHE A 660 27.28 -13.76 10.78
CA PHE A 660 27.47 -14.74 9.71
C PHE A 660 27.42 -16.19 10.23
N ILE A 661 28.15 -16.48 11.31
CA ILE A 661 28.20 -17.82 11.90
C ILE A 661 26.82 -18.24 12.40
N GLU A 662 26.11 -17.37 13.11
CA GLU A 662 24.76 -17.60 13.62
C GLU A 662 23.75 -17.82 12.50
N ALA A 663 23.81 -17.00 11.43
CA ALA A 663 22.96 -17.15 10.27
C ALA A 663 23.09 -18.55 9.64
N ILE A 664 24.32 -18.99 9.37
CA ILE A 664 24.54 -20.30 8.76
C ILE A 664 24.13 -21.43 9.69
N SER A 665 24.46 -21.34 10.98
CA SER A 665 24.05 -22.33 11.98
C SER A 665 22.53 -22.46 12.10
N SER A 666 21.81 -21.32 11.98
CA SER A 666 20.33 -21.33 11.98
C SER A 666 19.75 -21.97 10.72
N LEU A 667 20.36 -21.75 9.55
CA LEU A 667 19.95 -22.41 8.30
C LEU A 667 20.21 -23.93 8.32
N GLU A 668 21.36 -24.35 8.88
CA GLU A 668 21.66 -25.78 9.11
C GLU A 668 20.63 -26.42 10.04
N SER A 669 20.26 -25.74 11.10
CA SER A 669 19.25 -26.22 12.06
C SER A 669 17.86 -26.32 11.42
N GLN A 670 17.51 -25.37 10.55
CA GLN A 670 16.17 -25.30 9.95
C GLN A 670 16.00 -26.21 8.73
N PHE A 671 17.00 -26.32 7.86
CA PHE A 671 16.92 -27.02 6.56
C PHE A 671 17.90 -28.19 6.43
N GLY A 672 18.72 -28.46 7.45
CA GLY A 672 19.77 -29.50 7.44
C GLY A 672 21.07 -28.98 6.82
N GLU A 673 22.12 -29.82 6.91
CA GLU A 673 23.48 -29.51 6.47
C GLU A 673 23.65 -29.45 4.95
N ASP A 674 22.70 -30.00 4.18
CA ASP A 674 22.76 -29.94 2.73
C ASP A 674 22.31 -28.58 2.22
N ILE A 675 23.28 -27.73 1.90
CA ILE A 675 23.08 -26.34 1.44
C ILE A 675 22.24 -26.24 0.16
N THR A 676 22.13 -27.34 -0.63
CA THR A 676 21.31 -27.35 -1.84
C THR A 676 19.80 -27.30 -1.57
N ASN A 677 19.39 -27.55 -0.32
CA ASN A 677 18.01 -27.43 0.13
C ASN A 677 17.63 -25.99 0.55
N TRP A 678 18.59 -25.07 0.66
CA TRP A 678 18.34 -23.69 1.13
C TRP A 678 17.85 -22.78 0.01
N LYS A 679 16.87 -23.25 -0.75
CA LYS A 679 16.29 -22.51 -1.88
C LYS A 679 15.46 -21.31 -1.42
N TRP A 680 15.55 -20.19 -2.15
CA TRP A 680 14.81 -18.97 -1.85
C TRP A 680 13.30 -19.18 -1.84
N GLY A 681 12.73 -19.84 -2.86
CA GLY A 681 11.30 -20.12 -2.92
C GLY A 681 10.74 -20.95 -1.77
N THR A 682 11.59 -21.73 -1.07
CA THR A 682 11.14 -22.49 0.11
C THR A 682 10.83 -21.60 1.31
N VAL A 683 11.50 -20.45 1.41
CA VAL A 683 11.36 -19.49 2.53
C VAL A 683 10.62 -18.23 2.12
N HIS A 684 10.52 -17.94 0.82
CA HIS A 684 9.94 -16.71 0.27
C HIS A 684 8.67 -17.05 -0.52
N THR A 685 7.53 -16.94 0.15
CA THR A 685 6.24 -17.37 -0.37
C THR A 685 5.22 -16.25 -0.39
N LEU A 686 4.35 -16.26 -1.40
CA LEU A 686 3.28 -15.29 -1.61
C LEU A 686 1.92 -15.92 -1.35
N GLU A 687 1.20 -15.43 -0.35
CA GLU A 687 -0.20 -15.75 -0.08
C GLU A 687 -1.02 -14.44 -0.08
N HIS A 688 -2.13 -14.44 -0.81
CA HIS A 688 -3.09 -13.34 -0.79
C HIS A 688 -4.15 -13.63 0.28
N GLY A 689 -4.06 -12.91 1.39
CA GLY A 689 -4.94 -13.12 2.54
C GLY A 689 -6.28 -12.41 2.38
N HIS A 690 -7.37 -13.10 2.67
CA HIS A 690 -8.71 -12.52 2.82
C HIS A 690 -9.01 -12.26 4.30
N ALA A 691 -9.81 -11.23 4.61
CA ALA A 691 -10.17 -10.90 6.00
C ALA A 691 -10.75 -12.13 6.75
N LEU A 692 -11.65 -12.88 6.13
CA LEU A 692 -12.21 -14.11 6.71
C LEU A 692 -11.22 -15.29 6.70
N GLY A 693 -10.17 -15.23 5.91
CA GLY A 693 -9.10 -16.24 5.89
C GLY A 693 -8.23 -16.25 7.16
N ALA A 694 -8.34 -15.24 8.03
CA ALA A 694 -7.77 -15.26 9.36
C ALA A 694 -8.36 -16.40 10.22
N VAL A 695 -9.59 -16.82 9.94
CA VAL A 695 -10.22 -17.98 10.57
C VAL A 695 -9.70 -19.25 9.89
N LYS A 696 -8.93 -20.05 10.62
CA LYS A 696 -8.21 -21.24 10.09
C LYS A 696 -9.07 -22.17 9.24
N THR A 697 -10.34 -22.38 9.60
CA THR A 697 -11.27 -23.26 8.87
C THR A 697 -11.79 -22.64 7.55
N LEU A 698 -11.76 -21.32 7.44
CA LEU A 698 -12.19 -20.58 6.26
C LEU A 698 -11.03 -20.29 5.30
N LYS A 699 -9.79 -20.28 5.81
CA LYS A 699 -8.58 -19.97 5.05
C LYS A 699 -8.50 -20.66 3.68
N PRO A 700 -8.75 -21.98 3.54
CA PRO A 700 -8.64 -22.67 2.25
C PRO A 700 -9.66 -22.25 1.19
N TYR A 701 -10.72 -21.54 1.58
CA TYR A 701 -11.81 -21.10 0.69
C TYR A 701 -11.68 -19.63 0.29
N PHE A 702 -10.92 -18.85 1.05
CA PHE A 702 -10.83 -17.41 0.88
C PHE A 702 -9.42 -16.92 0.51
N ASN A 703 -8.36 -17.55 1.02
CA ASN A 703 -6.99 -17.15 0.66
C ASN A 703 -6.57 -17.78 -0.67
N VAL A 704 -5.68 -17.09 -1.39
CA VAL A 704 -5.09 -17.55 -2.65
C VAL A 704 -3.59 -17.74 -2.50
N GLY A 705 -3.07 -18.91 -2.85
CA GLY A 705 -1.69 -19.32 -2.62
C GLY A 705 -1.56 -20.33 -1.47
N PRO A 706 -0.36 -20.50 -0.82
CA PRO A 706 0.88 -19.79 -1.11
C PRO A 706 1.60 -20.26 -2.39
N PHE A 707 2.32 -19.31 -3.03
CA PHE A 707 3.17 -19.57 -4.19
C PHE A 707 4.63 -19.37 -3.83
N GLU A 708 5.51 -20.29 -4.22
CA GLU A 708 6.96 -20.04 -4.21
C GLU A 708 7.29 -19.03 -5.30
N THR A 709 8.06 -17.99 -4.99
CA THR A 709 8.34 -16.93 -5.95
C THR A 709 9.72 -16.31 -5.74
N GLY A 710 10.32 -15.82 -6.83
CA GLY A 710 11.53 -15.02 -6.84
C GLY A 710 11.23 -13.55 -6.47
N GLY A 711 12.21 -12.68 -6.67
CA GLY A 711 12.16 -11.30 -6.22
C GLY A 711 12.53 -11.18 -4.73
N THR A 712 12.57 -9.99 -4.23
CA THR A 712 12.83 -9.66 -2.82
C THR A 712 12.49 -8.19 -2.56
N GLU A 713 12.76 -7.68 -1.37
CA GLU A 713 12.74 -6.24 -1.11
C GLU A 713 13.73 -5.49 -1.99
N GLU A 714 13.35 -4.30 -2.44
CA GLU A 714 14.19 -3.33 -3.14
C GLU A 714 14.87 -3.86 -4.43
N VAL A 715 14.22 -4.82 -5.10
CA VAL A 715 14.45 -5.12 -6.52
C VAL A 715 13.26 -4.63 -7.35
N ILE A 716 13.35 -4.59 -8.67
CA ILE A 716 12.23 -4.12 -9.53
C ILE A 716 11.01 -5.02 -9.32
N ASP A 717 11.17 -6.35 -9.35
CA ASP A 717 10.13 -7.31 -8.92
C ASP A 717 10.05 -7.32 -7.39
N ASN A 718 9.61 -6.21 -6.82
CA ASN A 718 9.58 -5.99 -5.36
C ASN A 718 8.58 -6.91 -4.69
N LYS A 719 9.05 -7.65 -3.70
CA LYS A 719 8.25 -8.54 -2.86
C LYS A 719 8.67 -8.40 -1.42
N ALA A 720 8.11 -7.37 -0.78
CA ALA A 720 8.45 -6.97 0.58
C ALA A 720 7.92 -7.97 1.61
N PHE A 721 8.72 -8.19 2.64
CA PHE A 721 8.42 -9.05 3.78
C PHE A 721 8.88 -8.37 5.08
N ASP A 722 8.42 -8.87 6.21
CA ASP A 722 8.91 -8.42 7.51
C ASP A 722 10.15 -9.23 7.91
N PHE A 723 11.23 -8.57 8.31
CA PHE A 723 12.37 -9.22 8.95
C PHE A 723 11.93 -9.87 10.26
N ASN A 724 12.27 -11.13 10.45
CA ASN A 724 11.90 -11.91 11.64
C ASN A 724 12.87 -13.05 11.92
N ASP A 725 12.79 -13.60 13.13
CA ASP A 725 13.65 -14.69 13.59
C ASP A 725 13.31 -16.06 13.00
N THR A 726 12.13 -16.23 12.40
CA THR A 726 11.67 -17.55 11.90
C THR A 726 12.49 -18.04 10.70
N GLY A 727 13.16 -17.15 9.98
CA GLY A 727 13.82 -17.46 8.71
C GLY A 727 12.86 -17.78 7.57
N LEU A 728 11.58 -17.43 7.72
CA LEU A 728 10.56 -17.47 6.70
C LEU A 728 10.24 -16.01 6.28
N TYR A 729 10.31 -15.75 5.01
CA TYR A 729 10.12 -14.43 4.42
C TYR A 729 8.79 -14.41 3.67
N GLU A 730 7.69 -14.54 4.44
CA GLU A 730 6.34 -14.44 3.88
C GLU A 730 6.11 -13.05 3.31
N ILE A 731 5.75 -12.99 2.03
CA ILE A 731 5.58 -11.73 1.31
C ILE A 731 4.31 -11.05 1.80
N LYS A 732 4.43 -9.77 2.16
CA LYS A 732 3.33 -8.93 2.63
C LYS A 732 2.84 -7.96 1.58
N ALA A 733 3.75 -7.48 0.72
CA ALA A 733 3.42 -6.46 -0.26
C ALA A 733 4.33 -6.50 -1.50
N GLY A 734 3.85 -5.93 -2.59
CA GLY A 734 4.55 -5.85 -3.86
C GLY A 734 3.66 -5.36 -5.00
N PRO A 735 4.00 -5.63 -6.27
CA PRO A 735 3.21 -5.18 -7.41
C PRO A 735 1.75 -5.62 -7.32
N SER A 736 0.86 -4.67 -7.09
CA SER A 736 -0.59 -4.89 -6.98
C SER A 736 -1.29 -4.98 -8.35
N THR A 737 -0.61 -4.55 -9.38
CA THR A 737 -0.82 -4.81 -10.80
C THR A 737 0.50 -4.57 -11.51
N ARG A 738 0.71 -5.15 -12.68
CA ARG A 738 1.77 -4.79 -13.61
C ARG A 738 1.13 -4.45 -14.93
N ARG A 739 1.44 -3.28 -15.50
CA ARG A 739 0.91 -2.88 -16.79
C ARG A 739 1.97 -2.25 -17.68
N ILE A 740 1.87 -2.53 -18.97
CA ILE A 740 2.74 -1.97 -20.00
C ILE A 740 1.85 -1.49 -21.13
N VAL A 741 1.89 -0.18 -21.41
CA VAL A 741 1.17 0.46 -22.51
C VAL A 741 2.15 0.77 -23.63
N ASP A 742 1.85 0.29 -24.83
CA ASP A 742 2.66 0.48 -26.03
C ASP A 742 1.89 1.34 -27.04
N PHE A 743 2.28 2.59 -27.22
CA PHE A 743 1.61 3.49 -28.14
C PHE A 743 1.86 3.19 -29.62
N SER A 744 2.72 2.21 -29.95
CA SER A 744 2.76 1.67 -31.32
C SER A 744 1.63 0.68 -31.61
N ASP A 745 1.07 0.08 -30.56
CA ASP A 745 0.03 -0.96 -30.64
C ASP A 745 -0.76 -1.00 -29.30
N VAL A 746 -1.46 0.09 -29.01
CA VAL A 746 -2.14 0.30 -27.72
C VAL A 746 -3.20 -0.76 -27.45
N GLU A 747 -3.85 -1.29 -28.48
CA GLU A 747 -4.88 -2.34 -28.39
C GLU A 747 -4.31 -3.69 -27.90
N ASN A 748 -3.00 -3.89 -27.99
CA ASN A 748 -2.28 -5.07 -27.52
C ASN A 748 -1.36 -4.77 -26.34
N SER A 749 -1.63 -3.71 -25.60
CA SER A 749 -1.01 -3.45 -24.29
C SER A 749 -1.31 -4.58 -23.31
N ILE A 750 -0.44 -4.77 -22.30
CA ILE A 750 -0.49 -5.94 -21.42
C ILE A 750 -0.56 -5.55 -19.95
N SER A 751 -1.24 -6.39 -19.17
CA SER A 751 -1.38 -6.25 -17.73
C SER A 751 -1.51 -7.60 -17.03
N ILE A 752 -1.48 -7.58 -15.70
CA ILE A 752 -1.80 -8.72 -14.84
C ILE A 752 -2.22 -8.22 -13.45
N LEU A 753 -3.25 -8.84 -12.88
CA LEU A 753 -3.61 -8.69 -11.46
C LEU A 753 -3.01 -9.83 -10.63
N PRO A 754 -2.74 -9.61 -9.33
CA PRO A 754 -2.16 -10.65 -8.47
C PRO A 754 -3.06 -11.86 -8.23
N THR A 755 -4.38 -11.68 -8.29
CA THR A 755 -5.38 -12.74 -8.09
C THR A 755 -6.36 -12.80 -9.23
N GLY A 756 -7.49 -12.11 -9.14
CA GLY A 756 -8.50 -12.01 -10.18
C GLY A 756 -9.25 -10.70 -10.13
N GLN A 757 -10.15 -10.52 -11.06
CA GLN A 757 -11.01 -9.33 -11.15
C GLN A 757 -12.07 -9.31 -10.05
N SER A 758 -12.65 -10.45 -9.69
CA SER A 758 -13.73 -10.57 -8.73
C SER A 758 -13.24 -10.82 -7.30
N GLY A 759 -13.88 -10.20 -6.32
CA GLY A 759 -13.73 -10.51 -4.91
C GLY A 759 -14.70 -11.57 -4.40
N ASN A 760 -15.59 -12.05 -5.25
CA ASN A 760 -16.54 -13.08 -4.87
C ASN A 760 -15.91 -14.49 -4.97
N PRO A 761 -15.80 -15.26 -3.87
CA PRO A 761 -15.12 -16.54 -3.87
C PRO A 761 -15.78 -17.62 -4.74
N PHE A 762 -16.99 -17.37 -5.24
CA PHE A 762 -17.70 -18.27 -6.16
C PHE A 762 -17.59 -17.87 -7.62
N SER A 763 -16.93 -16.75 -7.91
CA SER A 763 -16.63 -16.31 -9.27
C SER A 763 -15.49 -17.14 -9.87
N GLU A 764 -15.58 -17.43 -11.15
CA GLU A 764 -14.47 -18.00 -11.92
C GLU A 764 -13.29 -17.03 -12.07
N HIS A 765 -13.51 -15.74 -11.80
CA HIS A 765 -12.51 -14.67 -11.85
C HIS A 765 -12.01 -14.25 -10.46
N TYR A 766 -12.08 -15.16 -9.48
CA TYR A 766 -11.58 -14.90 -8.12
C TYR A 766 -10.05 -14.93 -8.04
N ASP A 767 -9.43 -15.92 -8.72
CA ASP A 767 -7.99 -16.21 -8.66
C ASP A 767 -7.38 -16.67 -9.99
N ASP A 768 -8.10 -16.45 -11.09
CA ASP A 768 -7.75 -16.94 -12.43
C ASP A 768 -6.45 -16.36 -13.01
N GLN A 769 -5.93 -15.26 -12.46
CA GLN A 769 -4.68 -14.64 -12.86
C GLN A 769 -3.50 -14.97 -11.91
N ALA A 770 -3.76 -15.58 -10.73
CA ALA A 770 -2.75 -15.72 -9.69
C ALA A 770 -1.53 -16.55 -10.10
N VAL A 771 -1.74 -17.64 -10.83
CA VAL A 771 -0.65 -18.51 -11.33
C VAL A 771 0.18 -17.77 -12.39
N MET A 772 -0.46 -17.03 -13.28
CA MET A 772 0.24 -16.22 -14.30
C MET A 772 1.07 -15.13 -13.62
N TYR A 773 0.47 -14.45 -12.64
CA TYR A 773 1.15 -13.40 -11.87
C TYR A 773 2.40 -13.93 -11.16
N SER A 774 2.30 -15.07 -10.47
CA SER A 774 3.44 -15.67 -9.75
C SER A 774 4.60 -16.07 -10.66
N LYS A 775 4.33 -16.31 -11.94
CA LYS A 775 5.32 -16.65 -12.98
C LYS A 775 5.82 -15.45 -13.78
N GLY A 776 5.32 -14.25 -13.50
CA GLY A 776 5.67 -13.03 -14.27
C GLY A 776 5.07 -13.02 -15.68
N GLU A 777 3.98 -13.72 -15.91
CA GLU A 777 3.23 -13.75 -17.16
C GLU A 777 2.19 -12.63 -17.20
N PHE A 778 1.78 -12.23 -18.41
CA PHE A 778 0.86 -11.12 -18.64
C PHE A 778 -0.30 -11.56 -19.53
N ARG A 779 -1.42 -10.85 -19.42
CA ARG A 779 -2.54 -10.91 -20.33
C ARG A 779 -2.68 -9.62 -21.14
N LYS A 780 -3.41 -9.68 -22.24
CA LYS A 780 -3.75 -8.52 -23.08
C LYS A 780 -4.81 -7.65 -22.37
N MET A 781 -4.67 -6.34 -22.48
CA MET A 781 -5.72 -5.36 -22.19
C MET A 781 -6.49 -5.12 -23.49
N LYS A 782 -7.65 -5.76 -23.67
CA LYS A 782 -8.42 -5.67 -24.92
C LYS A 782 -9.05 -4.28 -25.05
N MET A 783 -8.84 -3.62 -26.20
CA MET A 783 -9.47 -2.34 -26.54
C MET A 783 -10.09 -2.37 -27.96
N ASN A 784 -9.78 -3.37 -28.78
CA ASN A 784 -10.40 -3.51 -30.09
C ASN A 784 -11.84 -3.98 -29.93
N LYS A 785 -12.79 -3.19 -30.46
CA LYS A 785 -14.24 -3.42 -30.28
C LYS A 785 -14.68 -4.72 -30.91
N GLU A 786 -14.22 -5.04 -32.11
CA GLU A 786 -14.58 -6.25 -32.85
C GLU A 786 -14.11 -7.49 -32.08
N GLU A 787 -12.87 -7.50 -31.61
CA GLU A 787 -12.31 -8.56 -30.80
C GLU A 787 -13.10 -8.75 -29.50
N ILE A 788 -13.43 -7.64 -28.80
CA ILE A 788 -14.21 -7.68 -27.57
C ILE A 788 -15.57 -8.32 -27.80
N ILE A 789 -16.29 -7.90 -28.85
CA ILE A 789 -17.61 -8.45 -29.19
C ILE A 789 -17.53 -9.95 -29.52
N GLU A 790 -16.50 -10.37 -30.24
CA GLU A 790 -16.33 -11.76 -30.68
C GLU A 790 -15.96 -12.71 -29.53
N THR A 791 -15.15 -12.24 -28.57
CA THR A 791 -14.52 -13.11 -27.56
C THR A 791 -15.08 -12.96 -26.15
N SER A 792 -16.01 -12.02 -25.93
CA SER A 792 -16.50 -11.70 -24.59
C SER A 792 -17.99 -12.05 -24.38
N ARG A 793 -18.41 -12.17 -23.13
CA ARG A 793 -19.80 -12.43 -22.76
C ARG A 793 -20.57 -11.12 -22.63
N LEU A 794 -21.73 -11.02 -23.27
CA LEU A 794 -22.56 -9.82 -23.23
C LEU A 794 -23.54 -9.85 -22.07
N LEU A 795 -23.46 -8.84 -21.21
CA LEU A 795 -24.50 -8.39 -20.29
C LEU A 795 -25.17 -7.15 -20.89
N LYS A 796 -26.42 -7.30 -21.28
CA LYS A 796 -27.23 -6.22 -21.82
C LYS A 796 -27.94 -5.50 -20.67
N VAL A 797 -27.61 -4.24 -20.43
CA VAL A 797 -28.20 -3.46 -19.36
C VAL A 797 -29.20 -2.48 -19.95
N VAL A 798 -30.45 -2.57 -19.50
CA VAL A 798 -31.55 -1.79 -20.06
C VAL A 798 -32.24 -0.94 -18.99
N PRO A 799 -32.85 0.22 -19.38
CA PRO A 799 -33.68 1.00 -18.46
C PRO A 799 -34.79 0.18 -17.86
N LYS A 800 -34.97 0.24 -16.55
CA LYS A 800 -36.08 -0.35 -15.82
C LYS A 800 -37.29 0.57 -15.96
N ASN A 801 -38.41 0.07 -16.55
CA ASN A 801 -39.63 0.81 -16.77
C ASN A 801 -40.40 1.11 -15.48
#